data_4bf4bf11af843e2680240eddd86476cb
#
_entry.id   4bf4bf11af843e2680240eddd86476cb
#
_cell.length_a   1.000
_cell.length_b   1.000
_cell.length_c   1.000
_cell.angle_alpha   90.00
_cell.angle_beta   90.00
_cell.angle_gamma   90.00
#
_symmetry.space_group_name_H-M   'P 1'
#
loop_
_entity.id
_entity.type
_entity.pdbx_description
1 polymer ?
#
loop_
_entity_poly.entity_id
_entity_poly.type
_entity_poly.pdbx_seq_one_letter_code
_entity_poly.pdbx_strand_id
1 'polypeptide(L)'
;MFDWLGFRKGLPLWWSYRLNRHRKPVVEDIFEGIAQTRIDLLNSWCREYWGHLDRLRRQVESYVMDTRGEADIASYAPYFEAVMDRGSDFSELLLLDDQGVVVHSTYSLHIGRQHSWESPMFLGIQHAQQGGPCLFGPYADPLTSQIGPSTSKFHDEMTLLYITPIIRPDERVFLLCGRVPNDVLGDLIQRESGHVYPDSGDNYLFMAKPVLNKHIAPGTALSRSRFEDFTFTHGENLKDGVKTDWGIVKVKEHTELELMFTDPATGKLHPGVASTIANGSNLFVEFPGYSDYRHIPVIGKGVTFQLPHCPDVWGLMCEGDLEEVYRIRGVHLRIIRLYAWITVISALLGSVLIGLAANYGGAAWAGIAALIWILFTGWSGRLILSRYGTSPVVDGLHIIHEFIRKVAEGQGDLTQRLPLSEFANDELKEITKWINNFIDSQEGIISQVKLATLDVDGSQKLLSVNTSSSEKSTHRVKNKIDDMISGTLNQLKDIDSARDVAQQMSTTLMALEQTASNQIAVAQTEVANIGDKMKQIQDKVLETNRTISAFLVSTQKITDFLQVIREISAQTNLLALNASIEAARVGEHGKGFSIVASEIRKLADMTVNSATVINETITGIQQNASVALTSMEEGNLAVTEGARLVNATVEVLRDAGQQDSVRLQVVNDMVKLIEQVAVVSIQNRKISSDVEKTVHELMSDMFTVRNASTSVEVITNSLLQLVNQFQLTDKRRR
;
A
#
# COMPACT_ATOMS: atom_id res chain seq x y z
N MET A 1 5.37 -38.06 29.68
CA MET A 1 3.93 -38.15 30.01
C MET A 1 3.41 -36.97 30.86
N PHE A 2 4.25 -36.16 31.50
CA PHE A 2 3.80 -35.01 32.33
C PHE A 2 4.40 -33.66 31.88
N ASP A 3 5.03 -33.56 30.69
CA ASP A 3 5.63 -32.32 30.22
C ASP A 3 4.58 -31.23 29.98
N TRP A 4 3.36 -31.60 29.56
CA TRP A 4 2.22 -30.70 29.47
C TRP A 4 1.78 -30.06 30.78
N LEU A 5 2.12 -30.69 31.94
CA LEU A 5 1.91 -30.10 33.26
C LEU A 5 2.96 -29.08 33.65
N GLY A 6 4.03 -28.93 32.87
CA GLY A 6 5.07 -27.93 33.05
C GLY A 6 5.95 -28.17 34.29
N PHE A 7 6.01 -29.37 34.82
CA PHE A 7 6.82 -29.67 36.02
C PHE A 7 8.31 -29.40 35.82
N ARG A 8 8.83 -29.59 34.62
CA ARG A 8 10.26 -29.30 34.30
C ARG A 8 10.57 -27.81 34.31
N LYS A 9 9.59 -26.95 33.96
CA LYS A 9 9.76 -25.48 33.87
C LYS A 9 9.25 -24.73 35.12
N GLY A 10 8.81 -25.42 36.16
CA GLY A 10 8.35 -24.85 37.43
C GLY A 10 6.96 -25.30 37.85
N LEU A 11 6.06 -24.38 38.26
CA LEU A 11 4.70 -24.73 38.67
C LEU A 11 3.92 -25.34 37.51
N PRO A 12 2.99 -26.29 37.77
CA PRO A 12 2.09 -26.83 36.76
C PRO A 12 1.36 -25.70 36.03
N LEU A 13 1.14 -25.88 34.70
CA LEU A 13 0.55 -24.86 33.85
C LEU A 13 -0.84 -24.40 34.32
N TRP A 14 -1.70 -25.33 34.79
CA TRP A 14 -3.01 -25.01 35.36
C TRP A 14 -2.92 -24.09 36.60
N TRP A 15 -1.85 -24.21 37.38
CA TRP A 15 -1.62 -23.35 38.55
C TRP A 15 -1.17 -21.95 38.10
N SER A 16 -0.26 -21.86 37.13
CA SER A 16 0.17 -20.60 36.55
C SER A 16 -1.02 -19.84 35.91
N TYR A 17 -1.87 -20.55 35.16
CA TYR A 17 -3.11 -20.00 34.64
C TYR A 17 -4.03 -19.45 35.74
N ARG A 18 -4.25 -20.25 36.80
CA ARG A 18 -5.12 -19.84 37.91
C ARG A 18 -4.62 -18.58 38.63
N LEU A 19 -3.31 -18.45 38.82
CA LEU A 19 -2.70 -17.28 39.44
C LEU A 19 -2.86 -16.04 38.55
N ASN A 20 -2.76 -16.19 37.22
CA ASN A 20 -2.78 -15.12 36.25
C ASN A 20 -4.14 -14.99 35.53
N ARG A 21 -5.21 -15.61 36.01
CA ARG A 21 -6.54 -15.58 35.39
C ARG A 21 -7.11 -14.16 35.25
N HIS A 22 -6.73 -13.26 36.13
CA HIS A 22 -7.15 -11.85 36.07
C HIS A 22 -6.65 -11.14 34.81
N ARG A 23 -5.63 -11.68 34.13
CA ARG A 23 -5.07 -11.15 32.89
C ARG A 23 -5.87 -11.56 31.63
N LYS A 24 -6.86 -12.47 31.78
CA LYS A 24 -7.64 -12.96 30.65
C LYS A 24 -8.16 -11.84 29.73
N PRO A 25 -8.80 -10.76 30.22
CA PRO A 25 -9.29 -9.69 29.35
C PRO A 25 -8.17 -9.02 28.54
N VAL A 26 -7.02 -8.83 29.17
CA VAL A 26 -5.84 -8.23 28.49
C VAL A 26 -5.32 -9.15 27.39
N VAL A 27 -5.31 -10.46 27.64
CA VAL A 27 -4.87 -11.47 26.66
C VAL A 27 -5.87 -11.53 25.49
N GLU A 28 -7.17 -11.43 25.77
CA GLU A 28 -8.22 -11.34 24.75
C GLU A 28 -7.99 -10.12 23.84
N ASP A 29 -7.81 -8.93 24.41
CA ASP A 29 -7.55 -7.68 23.67
C ASP A 29 -6.27 -7.77 22.84
N ILE A 30 -5.24 -8.42 23.36
CA ILE A 30 -3.97 -8.63 22.65
C ILE A 30 -4.18 -9.47 21.39
N PHE A 31 -4.80 -10.64 21.50
CA PHE A 31 -5.02 -11.52 20.35
C PHE A 31 -5.99 -10.91 19.33
N GLU A 32 -6.98 -10.15 19.80
CA GLU A 32 -7.89 -9.42 18.93
C GLU A 32 -7.14 -8.33 18.14
N GLY A 33 -6.31 -7.54 18.83
CA GLY A 33 -5.46 -6.52 18.20
C GLY A 33 -4.43 -7.11 17.24
N ILE A 34 -3.83 -8.25 17.56
CA ILE A 34 -2.93 -8.97 16.68
C ILE A 34 -3.65 -9.35 15.37
N ALA A 35 -4.78 -10.04 15.48
CA ALA A 35 -5.53 -10.51 14.31
C ALA A 35 -5.98 -9.34 13.42
N GLN A 36 -6.50 -8.28 14.02
CA GLN A 36 -6.96 -7.10 13.27
C GLN A 36 -5.80 -6.42 12.53
N THR A 37 -4.66 -6.22 13.20
CA THR A 37 -3.48 -5.60 12.59
C THR A 37 -2.98 -6.38 11.38
N ARG A 38 -2.98 -7.73 11.44
CA ARG A 38 -2.56 -8.58 10.31
C ARG A 38 -3.52 -8.51 9.15
N ILE A 39 -4.82 -8.51 9.41
CA ILE A 39 -5.84 -8.36 8.35
C ILE A 39 -5.71 -7.01 7.66
N ASP A 40 -5.54 -5.93 8.43
CA ASP A 40 -5.40 -4.59 7.89
C ASP A 40 -4.12 -4.46 7.05
N LEU A 41 -3.03 -5.08 7.50
CA LEU A 41 -1.78 -5.14 6.76
C LEU A 41 -1.94 -5.89 5.43
N LEU A 42 -2.53 -7.09 5.46
CA LEU A 42 -2.77 -7.90 4.26
C LEU A 42 -3.69 -7.18 3.25
N ASN A 43 -4.74 -6.55 3.74
CA ASN A 43 -5.66 -5.79 2.90
C ASN A 43 -5.00 -4.56 2.29
N SER A 44 -4.19 -3.82 3.06
CA SER A 44 -3.48 -2.63 2.59
C SER A 44 -2.44 -3.01 1.54
N TRP A 45 -1.66 -4.05 1.81
CA TRP A 45 -0.72 -4.61 0.86
C TRP A 45 -1.41 -5.07 -0.44
N CYS A 46 -2.48 -5.83 -0.34
CA CYS A 46 -3.20 -6.31 -1.52
C CYS A 46 -3.77 -5.15 -2.35
N ARG A 47 -4.34 -4.10 -1.74
CA ARG A 47 -4.83 -2.90 -2.45
C ARG A 47 -3.71 -2.13 -3.13
N GLU A 48 -2.55 -2.04 -2.51
CA GLU A 48 -1.38 -1.39 -3.10
C GLU A 48 -0.96 -2.09 -4.40
N TYR A 49 -0.86 -3.44 -4.38
CA TYR A 49 -0.48 -4.24 -5.55
C TYR A 49 -1.55 -4.19 -6.64
N TRP A 50 -2.83 -4.17 -6.29
CA TRP A 50 -3.90 -3.86 -7.25
C TRP A 50 -3.76 -2.46 -7.85
N GLY A 51 -3.38 -1.48 -7.07
CA GLY A 51 -3.11 -0.11 -7.54
C GLY A 51 -1.95 -0.05 -8.53
N HIS A 52 -0.88 -0.84 -8.32
CA HIS A 52 0.22 -0.97 -9.27
C HIS A 52 -0.25 -1.59 -10.60
N LEU A 53 -1.01 -2.67 -10.53
CA LEU A 53 -1.51 -3.37 -11.71
C LEU A 53 -2.55 -2.53 -12.48
N ASP A 54 -3.44 -1.81 -11.80
CA ASP A 54 -4.43 -0.92 -12.44
C ASP A 54 -3.78 0.27 -13.16
N ARG A 55 -2.70 0.83 -12.62
CA ARG A 55 -1.90 1.86 -13.31
C ARG A 55 -1.30 1.31 -14.60
N LEU A 56 -0.69 0.12 -14.55
CA LEU A 56 -0.14 -0.54 -15.72
C LEU A 56 -1.24 -0.86 -16.74
N ARG A 57 -2.39 -1.37 -16.28
CA ARG A 57 -3.55 -1.64 -17.13
C ARG A 57 -3.96 -0.43 -17.95
N ARG A 58 -4.12 0.75 -17.33
CA ARG A 58 -4.51 1.99 -18.01
C ARG A 58 -3.49 2.43 -19.07
N GLN A 59 -2.21 2.19 -18.83
CA GLN A 59 -1.15 2.49 -19.79
C GLN A 59 -1.17 1.51 -20.95
N VAL A 60 -1.25 0.21 -20.69
CA VAL A 60 -1.28 -0.84 -21.70
C VAL A 60 -2.58 -0.79 -22.53
N GLU A 61 -3.72 -0.49 -21.89
CA GLU A 61 -5.02 -0.38 -22.54
C GLU A 61 -5.00 0.61 -23.72
N SER A 62 -4.34 1.77 -23.58
CA SER A 62 -4.23 2.76 -24.64
C SER A 62 -3.51 2.22 -25.89
N TYR A 63 -2.53 1.33 -25.72
CA TYR A 63 -1.78 0.71 -26.81
C TYR A 63 -2.51 -0.51 -27.40
N VAL A 64 -3.12 -1.32 -26.55
CA VAL A 64 -3.89 -2.51 -26.99
C VAL A 64 -5.12 -2.09 -27.79
N MET A 65 -5.71 -0.93 -27.49
CA MET A 65 -6.88 -0.38 -28.21
C MET A 65 -6.55 0.21 -29.58
N ASP A 66 -5.33 0.75 -29.79
CA ASP A 66 -4.98 1.57 -30.98
C ASP A 66 -4.37 0.74 -32.14
N THR A 67 -3.99 -0.50 -31.96
CA THR A 67 -3.27 -1.26 -32.98
C THR A 67 -4.17 -2.13 -33.86
N ARG A 68 -4.25 -1.72 -35.13
CA ARG A 68 -4.77 -2.55 -36.23
C ARG A 68 -3.72 -3.62 -36.63
N GLY A 69 -3.46 -4.58 -35.76
CA GLY A 69 -2.82 -5.81 -36.21
C GLY A 69 -1.57 -6.33 -35.50
N GLU A 70 -0.59 -5.53 -35.13
CA GLU A 70 0.57 -5.98 -34.34
C GLU A 70 0.94 -4.86 -33.36
N ALA A 71 0.66 -5.09 -32.07
CA ALA A 71 1.13 -4.20 -31.03
C ALA A 71 2.65 -4.18 -31.03
N ASP A 72 3.26 -3.02 -31.27
CA ASP A 72 4.70 -2.85 -31.09
C ASP A 72 5.03 -3.02 -29.59
N ILE A 73 5.41 -4.24 -29.22
CA ILE A 73 5.72 -4.68 -27.85
C ILE A 73 6.78 -3.76 -27.23
N ALA A 74 7.69 -3.21 -28.04
CA ALA A 74 8.73 -2.29 -27.58
C ALA A 74 8.18 -0.99 -26.98
N SER A 75 6.95 -0.60 -27.34
CA SER A 75 6.37 0.68 -26.92
C SER A 75 5.85 0.69 -25.49
N TYR A 76 5.41 -0.46 -24.93
CA TYR A 76 4.88 -0.54 -23.56
C TYR A 76 5.80 -1.27 -22.57
N ALA A 77 6.87 -1.93 -23.03
CA ALA A 77 7.86 -2.59 -22.17
C ALA A 77 8.40 -1.69 -21.03
N PRO A 78 8.73 -0.38 -21.26
CA PRO A 78 9.22 0.49 -20.19
C PRO A 78 8.21 0.69 -19.04
N TYR A 79 6.91 0.54 -19.30
CA TYR A 79 5.89 0.66 -18.25
C TYR A 79 5.88 -0.55 -17.32
N PHE A 80 6.17 -1.75 -17.86
CA PHE A 80 6.32 -2.96 -17.07
C PHE A 80 7.52 -2.86 -16.13
N GLU A 81 8.67 -2.39 -16.64
CA GLU A 81 9.88 -2.17 -15.82
C GLU A 81 9.62 -1.14 -14.71
N ALA A 82 8.97 -0.02 -15.04
CA ALA A 82 8.65 1.01 -14.04
C ALA A 82 7.69 0.52 -12.94
N VAL A 83 6.82 -0.45 -13.24
CA VAL A 83 5.94 -1.06 -12.24
C VAL A 83 6.67 -2.12 -11.44
N MET A 84 7.56 -2.91 -12.04
CA MET A 84 8.45 -3.84 -11.31
C MET A 84 9.33 -3.11 -10.28
N ASP A 85 9.90 -1.97 -10.64
CA ASP A 85 10.72 -1.17 -9.73
C ASP A 85 9.95 -0.66 -8.51
N ARG A 86 8.64 -0.41 -8.66
CA ARG A 86 7.77 0.09 -7.59
C ARG A 86 7.09 -1.02 -6.80
N GLY A 87 6.68 -2.08 -7.46
CA GLY A 87 6.04 -3.24 -6.86
C GLY A 87 7.07 -4.33 -6.60
N SER A 88 7.94 -4.13 -5.62
CA SER A 88 9.11 -4.98 -5.35
C SER A 88 8.77 -6.44 -5.02
N ASP A 89 7.53 -6.73 -4.58
CA ASP A 89 7.09 -8.10 -4.33
C ASP A 89 6.66 -8.83 -5.62
N PHE A 90 6.42 -8.11 -6.73
CA PHE A 90 6.24 -8.79 -8.02
C PHE A 90 7.54 -9.48 -8.43
N SER A 91 7.45 -10.75 -8.76
CA SER A 91 8.54 -11.49 -9.41
C SER A 91 8.44 -11.45 -10.94
N GLU A 92 7.22 -11.26 -11.48
CA GLU A 92 6.94 -11.17 -12.90
C GLU A 92 5.67 -10.35 -13.17
N LEU A 93 5.71 -9.55 -14.22
CA LEU A 93 4.53 -8.95 -14.85
C LEU A 93 4.41 -9.50 -16.27
N LEU A 94 3.22 -9.98 -16.65
CA LEU A 94 3.01 -10.58 -17.96
C LEU A 94 1.64 -10.18 -18.55
N LEU A 95 1.58 -10.19 -19.88
CA LEU A 95 0.37 -9.95 -20.67
C LEU A 95 0.04 -11.21 -21.47
N LEU A 96 -1.17 -11.71 -21.29
CA LEU A 96 -1.72 -12.84 -22.04
C LEU A 96 -2.71 -12.34 -23.08
N ASP A 97 -2.75 -13.01 -24.23
CA ASP A 97 -3.80 -12.80 -25.22
C ASP A 97 -5.08 -13.61 -24.90
N ASP A 98 -6.08 -13.52 -25.77
CA ASP A 98 -7.34 -14.23 -25.66
C ASP A 98 -7.22 -15.77 -25.76
N GLN A 99 -6.09 -16.28 -26.28
CA GLN A 99 -5.76 -17.70 -26.37
C GLN A 99 -4.93 -18.21 -25.19
N GLY A 100 -4.59 -17.32 -24.24
CA GLY A 100 -3.74 -17.65 -23.09
C GLY A 100 -2.25 -17.75 -23.45
N VAL A 101 -1.83 -17.15 -24.55
CA VAL A 101 -0.41 -17.06 -24.93
C VAL A 101 0.21 -15.82 -24.29
N VAL A 102 1.41 -15.95 -23.72
CA VAL A 102 2.18 -14.85 -23.16
C VAL A 102 2.72 -13.96 -24.28
N VAL A 103 2.09 -12.81 -24.49
CA VAL A 103 2.50 -11.83 -25.51
C VAL A 103 3.70 -11.02 -25.04
N HIS A 104 3.73 -10.68 -23.75
CA HIS A 104 4.84 -9.95 -23.12
C HIS A 104 5.04 -10.44 -21.69
N SER A 105 6.29 -10.42 -21.23
CA SER A 105 6.66 -10.72 -19.85
C SER A 105 7.97 -10.02 -19.48
N THR A 106 8.09 -9.59 -18.23
CA THR A 106 9.35 -9.13 -17.64
C THR A 106 10.37 -10.27 -17.51
N TYR A 107 9.92 -11.53 -17.56
CA TYR A 107 10.76 -12.72 -17.66
C TYR A 107 10.75 -13.27 -19.08
N SER A 108 11.80 -12.98 -19.84
CA SER A 108 11.85 -13.23 -21.30
C SER A 108 11.62 -14.68 -21.70
N LEU A 109 12.03 -15.66 -20.87
CA LEU A 109 11.84 -17.10 -21.14
C LEU A 109 10.36 -17.55 -21.04
N HIS A 110 9.47 -16.68 -20.56
CA HIS A 110 8.04 -16.95 -20.46
C HIS A 110 7.28 -16.54 -21.74
N ILE A 111 7.84 -15.62 -22.54
CA ILE A 111 7.20 -15.09 -23.76
C ILE A 111 6.95 -16.22 -24.75
N GLY A 112 5.76 -16.25 -25.35
CA GLY A 112 5.33 -17.23 -26.31
C GLY A 112 4.83 -18.56 -25.71
N ARG A 113 4.88 -18.75 -24.39
CA ARG A 113 4.28 -19.94 -23.76
C ARG A 113 2.76 -19.80 -23.72
N GLN A 114 2.08 -20.91 -23.97
CA GLN A 114 0.61 -20.99 -23.91
C GLN A 114 0.17 -21.67 -22.61
N HIS A 115 -0.75 -21.03 -21.90
CA HIS A 115 -1.37 -21.58 -20.70
C HIS A 115 -2.72 -22.21 -21.03
N SER A 116 -2.70 -23.54 -21.18
CA SER A 116 -3.88 -24.39 -21.41
C SER A 116 -4.48 -24.88 -20.09
N TRP A 117 -5.47 -25.78 -20.19
CA TRP A 117 -6.14 -26.40 -19.03
C TRP A 117 -5.19 -27.20 -18.10
N GLU A 118 -4.00 -27.56 -18.55
CA GLU A 118 -2.95 -28.19 -17.72
C GLU A 118 -2.11 -27.21 -16.94
N SER A 119 -2.21 -25.92 -17.23
CA SER A 119 -1.43 -24.88 -16.54
C SER A 119 -1.91 -24.68 -15.11
N PRO A 120 -0.99 -24.54 -14.13
CA PRO A 120 -1.36 -24.25 -12.74
C PRO A 120 -2.23 -23.00 -12.58
N MET A 121 -2.05 -21.98 -13.44
CA MET A 121 -2.79 -20.71 -13.40
C MET A 121 -4.13 -20.71 -14.14
N PHE A 122 -4.52 -21.85 -14.78
CA PHE A 122 -5.69 -21.91 -15.66
C PHE A 122 -7.01 -21.50 -15.01
N LEU A 123 -7.26 -21.92 -13.78
CA LEU A 123 -8.51 -21.58 -13.07
C LEU A 123 -8.63 -20.05 -12.84
N GLY A 124 -7.54 -19.39 -12.49
CA GLY A 124 -7.52 -17.96 -12.35
C GLY A 124 -7.73 -17.21 -13.67
N ILE A 125 -7.08 -17.68 -14.75
CA ILE A 125 -7.26 -17.16 -16.10
C ILE A 125 -8.72 -17.28 -16.54
N GLN A 126 -9.31 -18.47 -16.41
CA GLN A 126 -10.70 -18.74 -16.77
C GLN A 126 -11.69 -17.85 -16.01
N HIS A 127 -11.44 -17.65 -14.71
CA HIS A 127 -12.28 -16.77 -13.89
C HIS A 127 -12.20 -15.32 -14.34
N ALA A 128 -10.99 -14.81 -14.61
CA ALA A 128 -10.78 -13.44 -15.05
C ALA A 128 -11.33 -13.17 -16.46
N GLN A 129 -11.31 -14.15 -17.36
CA GLN A 129 -11.93 -14.06 -18.69
C GLN A 129 -13.45 -13.85 -18.63
N GLN A 130 -14.10 -14.24 -17.53
CA GLN A 130 -15.54 -13.98 -17.32
C GLN A 130 -15.84 -12.52 -16.94
N GLY A 131 -14.83 -11.65 -16.89
CA GLY A 131 -14.98 -10.19 -16.86
C GLY A 131 -14.67 -9.48 -15.55
N GLY A 132 -13.97 -10.11 -14.60
CA GLY A 132 -13.56 -9.45 -13.34
C GLY A 132 -12.10 -9.66 -12.96
N PRO A 133 -11.49 -8.73 -12.21
CA PRO A 133 -10.18 -8.95 -11.64
C PRO A 133 -10.21 -10.12 -10.65
N CYS A 134 -9.12 -10.90 -10.60
CA CYS A 134 -9.01 -12.09 -9.77
C CYS A 134 -7.65 -12.16 -9.09
N LEU A 135 -7.63 -12.27 -7.77
CA LEU A 135 -6.47 -12.76 -7.03
C LEU A 135 -6.58 -14.27 -6.89
N PHE A 136 -5.70 -14.99 -7.58
CA PHE A 136 -5.68 -16.44 -7.63
C PHE A 136 -4.49 -17.01 -6.86
N GLY A 137 -4.71 -18.07 -6.11
CA GLY A 137 -3.68 -18.80 -5.39
C GLY A 137 -4.01 -18.96 -3.89
N PRO A 138 -3.05 -19.46 -3.07
CA PRO A 138 -1.74 -19.95 -3.52
C PRO A 138 -1.84 -21.23 -4.36
N TYR A 139 -0.92 -21.40 -5.30
CA TYR A 139 -0.77 -22.59 -6.14
C TYR A 139 0.72 -22.84 -6.43
N ALA A 140 1.09 -24.10 -6.66
CA ALA A 140 2.45 -24.47 -7.02
C ALA A 140 2.73 -24.15 -8.49
N ASP A 141 3.79 -23.37 -8.76
CA ASP A 141 4.27 -23.06 -10.11
C ASP A 141 5.80 -23.10 -10.15
N PRO A 142 6.39 -24.13 -10.77
CA PRO A 142 7.86 -24.26 -10.87
C PRO A 142 8.55 -23.06 -11.53
N LEU A 143 7.79 -22.23 -12.28
CA LEU A 143 8.33 -21.04 -12.89
C LEU A 143 8.72 -19.98 -11.83
N THR A 144 7.99 -19.91 -10.72
CA THR A 144 8.30 -18.98 -9.63
C THR A 144 9.69 -19.27 -9.05
N SER A 145 10.02 -20.54 -8.80
CA SER A 145 11.36 -20.95 -8.38
C SER A 145 12.45 -20.62 -9.43
N GLN A 146 12.14 -20.68 -10.72
CA GLN A 146 13.08 -20.37 -11.81
C GLN A 146 13.35 -18.86 -11.95
N ILE A 147 12.33 -18.02 -11.74
CA ILE A 147 12.46 -16.55 -11.80
C ILE A 147 13.36 -16.04 -10.67
N GLY A 148 13.23 -16.62 -9.49
CA GLY A 148 14.02 -16.25 -8.32
C GLY A 148 13.24 -15.45 -7.28
N PRO A 149 13.87 -15.16 -6.13
CA PRO A 149 13.22 -14.49 -5.01
C PRO A 149 12.90 -13.04 -5.35
N SER A 150 11.78 -12.53 -4.80
CA SER A 150 11.46 -11.11 -4.77
C SER A 150 12.02 -10.44 -3.51
N THR A 151 11.19 -10.06 -2.57
CA THR A 151 11.59 -9.42 -1.30
C THR A 151 11.79 -10.41 -0.17
N SER A 152 11.11 -11.56 -0.18
CA SER A 152 11.23 -12.58 0.86
C SER A 152 12.60 -13.25 0.86
N LYS A 153 13.07 -13.65 2.05
CA LYS A 153 14.28 -14.48 2.21
C LYS A 153 14.04 -15.94 1.81
N PHE A 154 12.78 -16.36 1.91
CA PHE A 154 12.36 -17.69 1.48
C PHE A 154 11.89 -17.63 0.06
N HIS A 155 12.03 -18.74 -0.63
CA HIS A 155 11.65 -18.83 -2.02
C HIS A 155 11.44 -20.29 -2.39
N ASP A 156 10.25 -20.58 -2.88
CA ASP A 156 9.87 -21.85 -3.44
C ASP A 156 8.95 -21.67 -4.66
N GLU A 157 8.18 -22.69 -5.03
CA GLU A 157 7.26 -22.60 -6.16
C GLU A 157 5.89 -22.03 -5.82
N MET A 158 5.60 -21.76 -4.54
CA MET A 158 4.28 -21.27 -4.13
C MET A 158 4.03 -19.85 -4.60
N THR A 159 2.90 -19.64 -5.25
CA THR A 159 2.62 -18.46 -6.09
C THR A 159 1.24 -17.88 -5.82
N LEU A 160 1.17 -16.55 -5.81
CA LEU A 160 -0.05 -15.77 -5.96
C LEU A 160 -0.05 -15.06 -7.32
N LEU A 161 -1.20 -14.99 -7.96
CA LEU A 161 -1.35 -14.33 -9.25
C LEU A 161 -2.46 -13.29 -9.21
N TYR A 162 -2.10 -12.04 -9.41
CA TYR A 162 -3.03 -10.94 -9.67
C TYR A 162 -3.39 -10.95 -11.15
N ILE A 163 -4.67 -10.99 -11.50
CA ILE A 163 -5.13 -11.04 -12.89
C ILE A 163 -6.16 -9.94 -13.11
N THR A 164 -5.95 -9.09 -14.08
CA THR A 164 -6.93 -8.06 -14.47
C THR A 164 -7.20 -8.12 -15.97
N PRO A 165 -8.49 -8.20 -16.40
CA PRO A 165 -8.84 -8.23 -17.82
C PRO A 165 -8.73 -6.85 -18.46
N ILE A 166 -8.33 -6.84 -19.74
CA ILE A 166 -8.37 -5.69 -20.66
C ILE A 166 -9.28 -6.09 -21.80
N ILE A 167 -10.49 -5.51 -21.85
CA ILE A 167 -11.51 -5.85 -22.84
C ILE A 167 -11.36 -4.90 -24.04
N ARG A 168 -11.12 -5.45 -25.21
CA ARG A 168 -11.04 -4.68 -26.47
C ARG A 168 -12.44 -4.41 -27.05
N PRO A 169 -12.58 -3.40 -27.94
CA PRO A 169 -13.83 -3.16 -28.66
C PRO A 169 -14.31 -4.32 -29.56
N ASP A 170 -13.41 -5.24 -29.94
CA ASP A 170 -13.69 -6.45 -30.70
C ASP A 170 -14.06 -7.65 -29.80
N GLU A 171 -14.36 -7.39 -28.52
CA GLU A 171 -14.71 -8.40 -27.48
C GLU A 171 -13.57 -9.35 -27.10
N ARG A 172 -12.36 -9.21 -27.62
CA ARG A 172 -11.20 -9.99 -27.16
C ARG A 172 -10.76 -9.53 -25.79
N VAL A 173 -10.40 -10.49 -24.95
CA VAL A 173 -10.00 -10.24 -23.57
C VAL A 173 -8.52 -10.56 -23.41
N PHE A 174 -7.71 -9.55 -23.24
CA PHE A 174 -6.32 -9.69 -22.80
C PHE A 174 -6.28 -9.74 -21.27
N LEU A 175 -5.33 -10.47 -20.71
CA LEU A 175 -5.16 -10.56 -19.27
C LEU A 175 -3.80 -9.99 -18.88
N LEU A 176 -3.82 -8.95 -18.09
CA LEU A 176 -2.61 -8.43 -17.44
C LEU A 176 -2.46 -9.11 -16.08
N CYS A 177 -1.31 -9.77 -15.88
CA CYS A 177 -1.06 -10.55 -14.69
C CYS A 177 0.18 -10.06 -13.94
N GLY A 178 0.14 -10.13 -12.62
CA GLY A 178 1.28 -9.90 -11.73
C GLY A 178 1.50 -11.12 -10.85
N ARG A 179 2.66 -11.74 -10.96
CA ARG A 179 3.10 -12.89 -10.15
C ARG A 179 3.78 -12.41 -8.89
N VAL A 180 3.37 -12.96 -7.75
CA VAL A 180 4.00 -12.71 -6.44
C VAL A 180 4.31 -14.05 -5.79
N PRO A 181 5.54 -14.30 -5.30
CA PRO A 181 5.83 -15.46 -4.46
C PRO A 181 4.99 -15.46 -3.19
N ASN A 182 4.39 -16.58 -2.83
CA ASN A 182 3.50 -16.68 -1.66
C ASN A 182 4.22 -16.43 -0.33
N ASP A 183 5.54 -16.63 -0.29
CA ASP A 183 6.38 -16.36 0.88
C ASP A 183 6.27 -14.92 1.40
N VAL A 184 5.94 -13.97 0.53
CA VAL A 184 5.67 -12.58 0.90
C VAL A 184 4.55 -12.50 1.94
N LEU A 185 3.48 -13.31 1.82
CA LEU A 185 2.41 -13.35 2.82
C LEU A 185 2.91 -13.86 4.17
N GLY A 186 3.74 -14.89 4.15
CA GLY A 186 4.39 -15.40 5.37
C GLY A 186 5.21 -14.32 6.07
N ASP A 187 5.99 -13.56 5.33
CA ASP A 187 6.78 -12.46 5.87
C ASP A 187 5.90 -11.33 6.44
N LEU A 188 4.82 -10.95 5.75
CA LEU A 188 3.88 -9.93 6.23
C LEU A 188 3.25 -10.29 7.58
N ILE A 189 2.77 -11.54 7.74
CA ILE A 189 2.07 -11.95 8.95
C ILE A 189 3.02 -12.36 10.09
N GLN A 190 4.25 -12.81 9.77
CA GLN A 190 5.20 -13.31 10.75
C GLN A 190 6.27 -12.30 11.15
N ARG A 191 6.81 -11.51 10.20
CA ARG A 191 7.98 -10.67 10.45
C ARG A 191 7.65 -9.19 10.60
N GLU A 192 6.84 -8.64 9.70
CA GLU A 192 6.63 -7.18 9.66
C GLU A 192 5.82 -6.63 10.82
N SER A 193 5.02 -7.48 11.44
CA SER A 193 4.10 -7.03 12.49
C SER A 193 4.64 -7.22 13.92
N GLY A 194 5.88 -7.71 14.10
CA GLY A 194 6.45 -8.07 15.39
C GLY A 194 5.71 -9.22 16.08
N HIS A 195 6.36 -9.94 16.96
CA HIS A 195 5.74 -11.00 17.75
C HIS A 195 5.56 -10.56 19.20
N VAL A 196 4.30 -10.45 19.64
CA VAL A 196 3.96 -10.24 21.06
C VAL A 196 4.45 -11.41 21.91
N TYR A 197 4.38 -12.61 21.36
CA TYR A 197 4.90 -13.84 21.98
C TYR A 197 6.05 -14.37 21.12
N PRO A 198 7.29 -13.89 21.35
CA PRO A 198 8.45 -14.19 20.50
C PRO A 198 8.88 -15.64 20.54
N ASP A 199 8.63 -16.36 21.67
CA ASP A 199 9.04 -17.74 21.82
C ASP A 199 8.07 -18.72 21.15
N SER A 200 6.76 -18.41 21.12
CA SER A 200 5.71 -19.34 20.69
C SER A 200 4.67 -18.78 19.73
N GLY A 201 4.62 -17.45 19.57
CA GLY A 201 3.60 -16.82 18.73
C GLY A 201 3.69 -17.31 17.30
N ASP A 202 2.60 -17.84 16.76
CA ASP A 202 2.47 -18.28 15.37
C ASP A 202 1.26 -17.62 14.72
N ASN A 203 1.44 -17.17 13.48
CA ASN A 203 0.38 -16.58 12.70
C ASN A 203 0.34 -17.29 11.35
N TYR A 204 -0.77 -17.90 11.02
CA TYR A 204 -0.87 -18.65 9.76
C TYR A 204 -2.20 -18.45 9.08
N LEU A 205 -2.16 -18.54 7.76
CA LEU A 205 -3.32 -18.48 6.88
C LEU A 205 -3.78 -19.90 6.54
N PHE A 206 -5.09 -20.06 6.43
CA PHE A 206 -5.69 -21.34 6.03
C PHE A 206 -6.91 -21.11 5.13
N MET A 207 -7.27 -22.11 4.34
CA MET A 207 -8.48 -22.08 3.56
C MET A 207 -9.69 -22.21 4.47
N ALA A 208 -10.55 -21.17 4.51
CA ALA A 208 -11.78 -21.23 5.28
C ALA A 208 -12.96 -21.71 4.41
N LYS A 209 -13.14 -21.09 3.23
CA LYS A 209 -14.21 -21.45 2.29
C LYS A 209 -13.69 -21.37 0.86
N PRO A 210 -13.38 -22.50 0.22
CA PRO A 210 -12.98 -22.52 -1.18
C PRO A 210 -14.19 -22.24 -2.08
N VAL A 211 -14.05 -21.26 -2.97
CA VAL A 211 -15.06 -20.91 -3.99
C VAL A 211 -14.51 -21.23 -5.37
N LEU A 212 -13.32 -20.72 -5.67
CA LEU A 212 -12.61 -20.99 -6.93
C LEU A 212 -11.71 -22.22 -6.79
N ASN A 213 -10.90 -22.27 -5.74
CA ASN A 213 -9.95 -23.37 -5.50
C ASN A 213 -10.61 -24.54 -4.76
N LYS A 214 -11.67 -25.13 -5.33
CA LYS A 214 -12.47 -26.21 -4.73
C LYS A 214 -11.69 -27.48 -4.38
N HIS A 215 -10.50 -27.66 -4.94
CA HIS A 215 -9.61 -28.78 -4.64
C HIS A 215 -8.86 -28.61 -3.31
N ILE A 216 -8.80 -27.38 -2.75
CA ILE A 216 -8.16 -27.10 -1.47
C ILE A 216 -9.20 -27.29 -0.37
N ALA A 217 -8.96 -28.25 0.52
CA ALA A 217 -9.87 -28.53 1.63
C ALA A 217 -9.85 -27.40 2.67
N PRO A 218 -11.00 -27.10 3.32
CA PRO A 218 -10.99 -26.19 4.49
C PRO A 218 -10.04 -26.65 5.58
N GLY A 219 -9.25 -25.72 6.14
CA GLY A 219 -8.22 -25.99 7.14
C GLY A 219 -6.84 -26.32 6.57
N THR A 220 -6.68 -26.34 5.25
CA THR A 220 -5.37 -26.46 4.60
C THR A 220 -4.58 -25.17 4.71
N ALA A 221 -3.29 -25.26 5.00
CA ALA A 221 -2.38 -24.12 5.10
C ALA A 221 -2.25 -23.35 3.78
N LEU A 222 -2.31 -22.02 3.85
CA LEU A 222 -2.12 -21.09 2.73
C LEU A 222 -0.87 -20.20 2.89
N SER A 223 -0.21 -20.26 4.03
CA SER A 223 1.04 -19.53 4.29
C SER A 223 2.05 -20.47 4.93
N ARG A 224 3.31 -20.07 4.85
CA ARG A 224 4.42 -20.74 5.52
C ARG A 224 4.20 -20.75 7.04
N SER A 225 4.52 -21.87 7.69
CA SER A 225 4.64 -21.95 9.14
C SER A 225 5.98 -21.40 9.61
N ARG A 226 6.02 -20.73 10.76
CA ARG A 226 7.28 -20.30 11.37
C ARG A 226 8.23 -21.46 11.72
N PHE A 227 7.71 -22.69 11.78
CA PHE A 227 8.47 -23.91 12.08
C PHE A 227 8.98 -24.63 10.82
N GLU A 228 8.81 -24.04 9.63
CA GLU A 228 9.27 -24.66 8.38
C GLU A 228 10.79 -24.68 8.26
N ASP A 229 11.48 -23.72 8.87
CA ASP A 229 12.93 -23.63 8.90
C ASP A 229 13.48 -23.23 10.29
N PHE A 230 14.81 -23.22 10.44
CA PHE A 230 15.48 -22.86 11.70
C PHE A 230 15.48 -21.35 12.04
N THR A 231 14.90 -20.49 11.21
CA THR A 231 14.98 -19.03 11.37
C THR A 231 14.23 -18.52 12.61
N PHE A 232 13.09 -19.15 12.95
CA PHE A 232 12.22 -18.73 14.06
C PHE A 232 12.18 -19.72 15.21
N THR A 233 12.83 -20.88 15.08
CA THR A 233 12.75 -21.98 16.03
C THR A 233 14.13 -22.29 16.59
N HIS A 234 14.18 -22.75 17.82
CA HIS A 234 15.42 -23.17 18.47
C HIS A 234 15.88 -24.55 17.99
N GLY A 235 15.94 -24.75 16.67
CA GLY A 235 16.35 -25.98 16.03
C GLY A 235 15.19 -26.89 15.57
N GLU A 236 13.94 -26.48 15.73
CA GLU A 236 12.79 -27.21 15.17
C GLU A 236 12.59 -26.83 13.70
N ASN A 237 12.34 -27.84 12.85
CA ASN A 237 12.11 -27.65 11.43
C ASN A 237 11.11 -28.69 10.92
N LEU A 238 10.03 -28.24 10.26
CA LEU A 238 9.01 -29.13 9.71
C LEU A 238 9.54 -29.98 8.55
N LYS A 239 10.56 -29.53 7.81
CA LYS A 239 11.19 -30.31 6.73
C LYS A 239 12.00 -31.49 7.28
N ASP A 240 12.65 -31.31 8.44
CA ASP A 240 13.34 -32.38 9.17
C ASP A 240 12.37 -33.25 9.97
N GLY A 241 11.24 -32.68 10.36
CA GLY A 241 10.20 -33.30 11.13
C GLY A 241 10.22 -32.91 12.60
N VAL A 242 9.13 -32.28 13.05
CA VAL A 242 8.90 -31.93 14.47
C VAL A 242 8.32 -33.12 15.18
N LYS A 243 9.02 -33.58 16.23
CA LYS A 243 8.60 -34.71 17.05
C LYS A 243 7.53 -34.29 18.06
N THR A 244 6.35 -34.88 17.97
CA THR A 244 5.25 -34.71 18.90
C THR A 244 5.03 -35.97 19.74
N ASP A 245 4.18 -35.91 20.77
CA ASP A 245 3.78 -37.08 21.56
C ASP A 245 2.99 -38.12 20.74
N TRP A 246 2.48 -37.75 19.56
CA TRP A 246 1.61 -38.55 18.67
C TRP A 246 2.28 -38.95 17.36
N GLY A 247 3.53 -38.56 17.17
CA GLY A 247 4.25 -38.86 15.94
C GLY A 247 5.16 -37.72 15.50
N ILE A 248 5.60 -37.81 14.26
CA ILE A 248 6.43 -36.77 13.63
C ILE A 248 5.56 -36.04 12.61
N VAL A 249 5.41 -34.72 12.79
CA VAL A 249 4.79 -33.81 11.81
C VAL A 249 5.89 -33.37 10.85
N LYS A 250 5.69 -33.58 9.58
CA LYS A 250 6.68 -33.27 8.54
C LYS A 250 6.00 -32.81 7.28
N VAL A 251 6.58 -31.79 6.63
CA VAL A 251 6.26 -31.39 5.25
C VAL A 251 7.35 -31.90 4.31
N LYS A 252 7.01 -32.14 3.04
CA LYS A 252 7.96 -32.62 2.02
C LYS A 252 8.75 -31.45 1.44
N GLU A 253 8.05 -30.48 0.90
CA GLU A 253 8.61 -29.35 0.15
C GLU A 253 8.26 -28.01 0.79
N HIS A 254 6.98 -27.79 1.15
CA HIS A 254 6.49 -26.54 1.74
C HIS A 254 5.29 -26.78 2.67
N THR A 255 5.00 -25.83 3.54
CA THR A 255 3.85 -25.93 4.45
C THR A 255 2.53 -25.72 3.70
N GLU A 256 2.52 -24.82 2.76
CA GLU A 256 1.35 -24.44 1.95
C GLU A 256 0.84 -25.65 1.16
N LEU A 257 -0.45 -25.85 1.21
CA LEU A 257 -1.20 -26.92 0.56
C LEU A 257 -0.85 -28.34 1.01
N GLU A 258 0.29 -28.58 1.67
CA GLU A 258 0.67 -29.89 2.23
C GLU A 258 0.17 -30.10 3.65
N LEU A 259 0.21 -29.07 4.50
CA LEU A 259 -0.21 -29.18 5.88
C LEU A 259 -1.68 -28.82 6.05
N MET A 260 -2.45 -29.72 6.62
CA MET A 260 -3.77 -29.44 7.15
C MET A 260 -3.67 -29.26 8.66
N PHE A 261 -4.16 -28.13 9.18
CA PHE A 261 -4.13 -27.86 10.61
C PHE A 261 -5.09 -28.79 11.35
N THR A 262 -4.55 -29.89 11.86
CA THR A 262 -5.28 -30.94 12.57
C THR A 262 -4.74 -31.10 13.98
N ASP A 263 -5.64 -31.49 14.90
CA ASP A 263 -5.27 -31.97 16.24
C ASP A 263 -4.70 -33.40 16.08
N PRO A 264 -3.43 -33.63 16.40
CA PRO A 264 -2.81 -34.96 16.25
C PRO A 264 -3.48 -36.07 17.08
N ALA A 265 -4.11 -35.71 18.21
CA ALA A 265 -4.78 -36.67 19.07
C ALA A 265 -6.08 -37.21 18.48
N THR A 266 -6.81 -36.39 17.76
CA THR A 266 -8.15 -36.72 17.24
C THR A 266 -8.19 -36.94 15.72
N GLY A 267 -7.17 -36.48 15.01
CA GLY A 267 -7.12 -36.46 13.54
C GLY A 267 -8.18 -35.57 12.89
N LYS A 268 -8.89 -34.74 13.67
CA LYS A 268 -9.85 -33.73 13.19
C LYS A 268 -9.17 -32.40 13.03
N LEU A 269 -9.85 -31.45 12.36
CA LEU A 269 -9.36 -30.08 12.26
C LEU A 269 -9.06 -29.52 13.65
N HIS A 270 -8.00 -28.76 13.75
CA HIS A 270 -7.65 -27.99 14.94
C HIS A 270 -8.88 -27.23 15.47
N PRO A 271 -9.22 -27.34 16.77
CA PRO A 271 -10.49 -26.82 17.28
C PRO A 271 -10.69 -25.32 17.03
N GLY A 272 -9.61 -24.52 17.11
CA GLY A 272 -9.63 -23.09 16.80
C GLY A 272 -9.95 -22.83 15.33
N VAL A 273 -9.31 -23.57 14.41
CA VAL A 273 -9.55 -23.48 12.97
C VAL A 273 -10.98 -23.92 12.63
N ALA A 274 -11.43 -25.05 13.16
CA ALA A 274 -12.79 -25.56 12.94
C ALA A 274 -13.86 -24.56 13.43
N SER A 275 -13.68 -23.99 14.61
CA SER A 275 -14.58 -22.99 15.16
C SER A 275 -14.56 -21.67 14.35
N THR A 276 -13.40 -21.27 13.87
CA THR A 276 -13.26 -20.09 12.99
C THR A 276 -14.00 -20.29 11.66
N ILE A 277 -13.86 -21.46 11.05
CA ILE A 277 -14.57 -21.79 9.80
C ILE A 277 -16.09 -21.77 10.01
N ALA A 278 -16.56 -22.36 11.13
CA ALA A 278 -17.98 -22.48 11.42
C ALA A 278 -18.66 -21.16 11.77
N ASN A 279 -17.98 -20.29 12.52
CA ASN A 279 -18.56 -19.09 13.13
C ASN A 279 -18.04 -17.78 12.51
N GLY A 280 -17.08 -17.83 11.58
CA GLY A 280 -16.41 -16.65 11.01
C GLY A 280 -15.33 -16.06 11.94
N SER A 281 -15.37 -16.32 13.22
CA SER A 281 -14.43 -15.86 14.23
C SER A 281 -14.39 -16.78 15.43
N ASN A 282 -13.22 -16.90 16.07
CA ASN A 282 -13.04 -17.65 17.31
C ASN A 282 -12.01 -16.93 18.17
N LEU A 283 -12.32 -16.77 19.46
CA LEU A 283 -11.37 -16.27 20.46
C LEU A 283 -11.40 -17.23 21.64
N PHE A 284 -10.27 -17.86 21.92
CA PHE A 284 -10.15 -18.80 23.04
C PHE A 284 -8.80 -18.62 23.73
N VAL A 285 -8.83 -18.15 24.95
CA VAL A 285 -7.65 -17.81 25.76
C VAL A 285 -7.67 -18.47 27.15
N GLU A 286 -8.43 -19.55 27.29
CA GLU A 286 -8.60 -20.26 28.59
C GLU A 286 -7.83 -21.57 28.63
N PHE A 287 -7.51 -21.99 29.85
CA PHE A 287 -7.01 -23.35 30.13
C PHE A 287 -8.11 -24.37 29.84
N PRO A 288 -7.84 -25.50 29.18
CA PRO A 288 -6.53 -26.08 28.88
C PRO A 288 -5.91 -25.60 27.54
N GLY A 289 -6.49 -24.70 26.80
CA GLY A 289 -6.07 -24.34 25.45
C GLY A 289 -6.60 -25.30 24.40
N TYR A 290 -6.24 -25.07 23.16
CA TYR A 290 -6.38 -26.04 22.07
C TYR A 290 -5.08 -26.86 21.96
N SER A 291 -5.17 -28.05 21.41
CA SER A 291 -4.01 -28.81 20.98
C SER A 291 -3.69 -28.45 19.54
N ASP A 292 -2.55 -27.84 19.31
CA ASP A 292 -2.09 -27.55 17.95
C ASP A 292 -1.57 -28.81 17.22
N TYR A 293 -1.11 -28.65 16.00
CA TYR A 293 -0.54 -29.76 15.22
C TYR A 293 0.75 -30.34 15.81
N ARG A 294 1.43 -29.62 16.73
CA ARG A 294 2.58 -30.07 17.54
C ARG A 294 2.15 -30.73 18.86
N HIS A 295 0.86 -30.79 19.13
CA HIS A 295 0.26 -31.25 20.37
C HIS A 295 0.67 -30.41 21.59
N ILE A 296 0.88 -29.10 21.39
CA ILE A 296 1.15 -28.14 22.47
C ILE A 296 -0.16 -27.38 22.78
N PRO A 297 -0.45 -27.08 24.04
CA PRO A 297 -1.60 -26.28 24.42
C PRO A 297 -1.41 -24.82 23.94
N VAL A 298 -2.18 -24.39 22.96
CA VAL A 298 -2.17 -23.03 22.41
C VAL A 298 -3.49 -22.33 22.70
N ILE A 299 -3.42 -21.01 22.70
CA ILE A 299 -4.56 -20.10 22.80
C ILE A 299 -4.43 -19.03 21.73
N GLY A 300 -5.55 -18.44 21.32
CA GLY A 300 -5.46 -17.44 20.27
C GLY A 300 -6.79 -16.97 19.72
N LYS A 301 -6.68 -16.20 18.63
CA LYS A 301 -7.77 -15.63 17.85
C LYS A 301 -7.71 -16.16 16.43
N GLY A 302 -8.82 -16.71 15.99
CA GLY A 302 -9.07 -17.01 14.58
C GLY A 302 -10.12 -16.07 14.01
N VAL A 303 -9.95 -15.68 12.74
CA VAL A 303 -10.93 -14.85 12.03
C VAL A 303 -10.91 -15.17 10.53
N THR A 304 -12.08 -15.15 9.89
CA THR A 304 -12.20 -15.29 8.44
C THR A 304 -12.21 -13.91 7.79
N PHE A 305 -11.56 -13.80 6.65
CA PHE A 305 -11.50 -12.57 5.85
C PHE A 305 -11.41 -12.89 4.37
N GLN A 306 -11.59 -11.90 3.54
CA GLN A 306 -11.48 -12.02 2.09
C GLN A 306 -10.60 -10.89 1.56
N LEU A 307 -9.55 -11.25 0.81
CA LEU A 307 -8.71 -10.26 0.15
C LEU A 307 -9.45 -9.63 -1.04
N PRO A 308 -9.12 -8.39 -1.40
CA PRO A 308 -9.68 -7.72 -2.56
C PRO A 308 -9.54 -8.58 -3.82
N HIS A 309 -10.67 -8.81 -4.49
CA HIS A 309 -10.78 -9.64 -5.70
C HIS A 309 -10.34 -11.10 -5.56
N CYS A 310 -10.17 -11.62 -4.35
CA CYS A 310 -9.99 -13.04 -4.12
C CYS A 310 -11.37 -13.70 -3.99
N PRO A 311 -11.72 -14.70 -4.82
CA PRO A 311 -13.01 -15.38 -4.71
C PRO A 311 -13.13 -16.23 -3.45
N ASP A 312 -12.02 -16.79 -2.97
CA ASP A 312 -11.96 -17.66 -1.81
C ASP A 312 -11.95 -16.87 -0.50
N VAL A 313 -12.56 -17.43 0.55
CA VAL A 313 -12.50 -16.88 1.90
C VAL A 313 -11.38 -17.57 2.65
N TRP A 314 -10.46 -16.79 3.19
CA TRP A 314 -9.33 -17.27 3.96
C TRP A 314 -9.58 -17.11 5.45
N GLY A 315 -8.90 -17.90 6.23
CA GLY A 315 -8.84 -17.74 7.69
C GLY A 315 -7.44 -17.33 8.10
N LEU A 316 -7.36 -16.46 9.08
CA LEU A 316 -6.14 -16.14 9.82
C LEU A 316 -6.27 -16.70 11.23
N MET A 317 -5.24 -17.40 11.69
CA MET A 317 -5.12 -17.82 13.08
C MET A 317 -3.88 -17.17 13.67
N CYS A 318 -4.04 -16.55 14.84
CA CYS A 318 -2.97 -15.98 15.64
C CYS A 318 -2.94 -16.72 16.97
N GLU A 319 -1.87 -17.45 17.22
CA GLU A 319 -1.74 -18.34 18.37
C GLU A 319 -0.49 -18.03 19.20
N GLY A 320 -0.52 -18.44 20.44
CA GLY A 320 0.64 -18.47 21.33
C GLY A 320 0.49 -19.60 22.34
N ASP A 321 1.61 -20.18 22.77
CA ASP A 321 1.59 -21.24 23.75
C ASP A 321 0.98 -20.72 25.07
N LEU A 322 0.01 -21.46 25.60
CA LEU A 322 -0.59 -21.17 26.90
C LEU A 322 0.48 -20.99 27.97
N GLU A 323 1.59 -21.73 27.84
CA GLU A 323 2.73 -21.63 28.72
C GLU A 323 3.40 -20.26 28.68
N GLU A 324 3.70 -19.73 27.52
CA GLU A 324 4.33 -18.41 27.40
C GLU A 324 3.43 -17.29 27.91
N VAL A 325 2.13 -17.36 27.57
CA VAL A 325 1.16 -16.33 27.92
C VAL A 325 0.87 -16.25 29.41
N TYR A 326 0.74 -17.40 30.10
CA TYR A 326 0.31 -17.45 31.51
C TYR A 326 1.39 -17.88 32.50
N ARG A 327 2.62 -18.19 32.08
CA ARG A 327 3.69 -18.59 33.02
C ARG A 327 4.44 -17.37 33.62
N ILE A 328 3.77 -16.30 33.79
CA ILE A 328 4.36 -15.11 34.41
C ILE A 328 4.36 -15.32 35.94
N ARG A 329 5.52 -15.14 36.56
CA ARG A 329 5.66 -15.16 38.01
C ARG A 329 5.75 -13.73 38.51
N GLY A 330 4.65 -13.20 38.99
CA GLY A 330 4.61 -11.83 39.49
C GLY A 330 5.72 -11.52 40.48
N VAL A 331 6.30 -10.35 40.38
CA VAL A 331 7.25 -9.78 41.33
C VAL A 331 6.68 -9.88 42.75
N HIS A 332 5.39 -9.58 42.89
CA HIS A 332 4.66 -9.68 44.15
C HIS A 332 4.73 -11.13 44.76
N LEU A 333 4.47 -12.12 43.95
CA LEU A 333 4.50 -13.53 44.39
C LEU A 333 5.91 -13.97 44.80
N ARG A 334 6.94 -13.47 44.11
CA ARG A 334 8.34 -13.69 44.43
C ARG A 334 8.68 -13.08 45.81
N ILE A 335 8.31 -11.83 46.01
CA ILE A 335 8.60 -11.12 47.27
C ILE A 335 7.84 -11.73 48.45
N ILE A 336 6.54 -12.01 48.30
CA ILE A 336 5.75 -12.65 49.38
C ILE A 336 6.30 -14.02 49.72
N ARG A 337 6.64 -14.84 48.74
CA ARG A 337 7.21 -16.18 48.99
C ARG A 337 8.55 -16.07 49.74
N LEU A 338 9.41 -15.14 49.32
CA LEU A 338 10.68 -14.88 49.97
C LEU A 338 10.45 -14.43 51.42
N TYR A 339 9.54 -13.51 51.65
CA TYR A 339 9.14 -13.02 52.98
C TYR A 339 8.55 -14.14 53.84
N ALA A 340 7.67 -14.95 53.28
CA ALA A 340 7.08 -16.09 53.99
C ALA A 340 8.15 -17.10 54.42
N TRP A 341 9.10 -17.44 53.54
CA TRP A 341 10.21 -18.32 53.91
C TRP A 341 11.11 -17.71 55.00
N ILE A 342 11.46 -16.44 54.89
CA ILE A 342 12.24 -15.73 55.91
C ILE A 342 11.49 -15.80 57.27
N THR A 343 10.18 -15.52 57.24
CA THR A 343 9.37 -15.51 58.48
C THR A 343 9.27 -16.89 59.11
N VAL A 344 8.97 -17.94 58.29
CA VAL A 344 8.85 -19.31 58.77
C VAL A 344 10.18 -19.84 59.36
N ILE A 345 11.28 -19.65 58.60
CA ILE A 345 12.61 -20.08 59.01
C ILE A 345 13.03 -19.30 60.26
N SER A 346 12.80 -17.98 60.30
CA SER A 346 13.10 -17.15 61.47
C SER A 346 12.29 -17.59 62.71
N ALA A 347 11.00 -17.86 62.54
CA ALA A 347 10.14 -18.32 63.62
C ALA A 347 10.60 -19.69 64.19
N LEU A 348 10.93 -20.65 63.30
CA LEU A 348 11.43 -21.98 63.71
C LEU A 348 12.78 -21.86 64.39
N LEU A 349 13.77 -21.21 63.85
CA LEU A 349 15.08 -21.06 64.46
C LEU A 349 15.02 -20.22 65.74
N GLY A 350 14.23 -19.18 65.77
CA GLY A 350 14.02 -18.30 66.91
C GLY A 350 13.38 -19.04 68.06
N SER A 351 12.36 -19.87 67.82
CA SER A 351 11.73 -20.68 68.86
C SER A 351 12.71 -21.66 69.54
N VAL A 352 13.57 -22.28 68.72
CA VAL A 352 14.62 -23.18 69.24
C VAL A 352 15.64 -22.42 70.13
N LEU A 353 16.15 -21.25 69.56
CA LEU A 353 17.14 -20.46 70.25
C LEU A 353 16.66 -19.86 71.58
N ILE A 354 15.44 -19.31 71.59
CA ILE A 354 14.79 -18.72 72.76
C ILE A 354 14.49 -19.82 73.75
N GLY A 355 14.03 -21.01 73.31
CA GLY A 355 13.78 -22.19 74.18
C GLY A 355 15.07 -22.68 74.81
N LEU A 356 16.16 -22.78 74.12
CA LEU A 356 17.49 -23.11 74.66
C LEU A 356 17.95 -22.06 75.67
N ALA A 357 17.87 -20.76 75.34
CA ALA A 357 18.24 -19.72 76.29
C ALA A 357 17.40 -19.70 77.53
N ALA A 358 16.10 -20.01 77.48
CA ALA A 358 15.23 -20.14 78.61
C ALA A 358 15.61 -21.36 79.52
N ASN A 359 15.98 -22.47 78.90
CA ASN A 359 16.36 -23.67 79.58
C ASN A 359 17.71 -23.55 80.34
N TYR A 360 18.69 -22.89 79.80
CA TYR A 360 20.03 -22.73 80.36
C TYR A 360 20.23 -21.48 81.22
N GLY A 361 19.49 -20.41 80.97
CA GLY A 361 19.73 -19.10 81.65
C GLY A 361 18.49 -18.41 82.21
N GLY A 362 17.32 -19.05 82.15
CA GLY A 362 16.09 -18.48 82.71
C GLY A 362 15.45 -17.38 81.80
N ALA A 363 14.38 -16.72 82.34
CA ALA A 363 13.57 -15.75 81.58
C ALA A 363 14.33 -14.50 81.06
N ALA A 364 15.33 -14.02 81.83
CA ALA A 364 16.12 -12.86 81.49
C ALA A 364 16.96 -13.14 80.23
N TRP A 365 17.61 -14.27 80.14
CA TRP A 365 18.39 -14.72 78.99
C TRP A 365 17.51 -14.99 77.74
N ALA A 366 16.32 -15.54 77.97
CA ALA A 366 15.35 -15.70 76.89
C ALA A 366 14.91 -14.36 76.30
N GLY A 367 14.70 -13.35 77.15
CA GLY A 367 14.38 -11.99 76.64
C GLY A 367 15.51 -11.35 75.86
N ILE A 368 16.77 -11.48 76.37
CA ILE A 368 17.94 -11.00 75.62
C ILE A 368 18.12 -11.74 74.27
N ALA A 369 18.01 -13.06 74.29
CA ALA A 369 18.08 -13.89 73.11
C ALA A 369 16.98 -13.52 72.07
N ALA A 370 15.76 -13.28 72.55
CA ALA A 370 14.67 -12.83 71.66
C ALA A 370 14.96 -11.48 70.99
N LEU A 371 15.46 -10.52 71.81
CA LEU A 371 15.80 -9.20 71.27
C LEU A 371 16.92 -9.28 70.22
N ILE A 372 18.00 -9.99 70.51
CA ILE A 372 19.11 -10.23 69.58
C ILE A 372 18.61 -10.92 68.31
N TRP A 373 17.76 -11.92 68.47
CA TRP A 373 17.19 -12.68 67.34
C TRP A 373 16.31 -11.82 66.46
N ILE A 374 15.46 -10.98 67.05
CA ILE A 374 14.61 -10.06 66.28
C ILE A 374 15.46 -9.05 65.49
N LEU A 375 16.50 -8.46 66.15
CA LEU A 375 17.41 -7.57 65.44
C LEU A 375 18.20 -8.26 64.34
N PHE A 376 18.73 -9.47 64.61
CA PHE A 376 19.46 -10.26 63.64
C PHE A 376 18.58 -10.68 62.45
N THR A 377 17.37 -11.15 62.70
CA THR A 377 16.43 -11.55 61.63
C THR A 377 15.90 -10.36 60.87
N GLY A 378 15.67 -9.21 61.54
CA GLY A 378 15.32 -7.98 60.88
C GLY A 378 16.43 -7.48 59.93
N TRP A 379 17.69 -7.53 60.41
CA TRP A 379 18.84 -7.14 59.61
C TRP A 379 19.12 -8.10 58.44
N SER A 380 19.18 -9.41 58.72
CA SER A 380 19.41 -10.47 57.72
C SER A 380 18.24 -10.56 56.73
N GLY A 381 17.00 -10.47 57.21
CA GLY A 381 15.81 -10.46 56.40
C GLY A 381 15.80 -9.25 55.41
N ARG A 382 16.19 -8.07 55.92
CA ARG A 382 16.38 -6.88 55.06
C ARG A 382 17.43 -7.14 53.96
N LEU A 383 18.58 -7.72 54.28
CA LEU A 383 19.63 -8.02 53.30
C LEU A 383 19.16 -9.04 52.26
N ILE A 384 18.51 -10.12 52.70
CA ILE A 384 17.98 -11.14 51.81
C ILE A 384 16.88 -10.58 50.92
N LEU A 385 15.94 -9.82 51.48
CA LEU A 385 14.85 -9.20 50.74
C LEU A 385 15.36 -8.16 49.75
N SER A 386 16.36 -7.35 50.18
CA SER A 386 17.00 -6.40 49.28
C SER A 386 17.68 -7.10 48.11
N ARG A 387 18.55 -8.10 48.39
CA ARG A 387 19.39 -8.75 47.37
C ARG A 387 18.59 -9.62 46.40
N TYR A 388 17.60 -10.38 46.87
CA TYR A 388 16.85 -11.37 46.12
C TYR A 388 15.41 -10.95 45.78
N GLY A 389 14.89 -9.97 46.49
CA GLY A 389 13.53 -9.44 46.26
C GLY A 389 13.51 -8.15 45.44
N THR A 390 14.08 -7.08 46.02
CA THR A 390 13.92 -5.74 45.44
C THR A 390 15.02 -5.33 44.45
N SER A 391 16.31 -5.72 44.70
CA SER A 391 17.42 -5.34 43.82
C SER A 391 17.19 -5.80 42.37
N PRO A 392 16.79 -7.06 42.07
CA PRO A 392 16.57 -7.47 40.69
C PRO A 392 15.46 -6.67 39.99
N VAL A 393 14.49 -6.18 40.76
CA VAL A 393 13.39 -5.36 40.20
C VAL A 393 13.90 -3.93 39.88
N VAL A 394 14.63 -3.35 40.84
CA VAL A 394 15.21 -2.00 40.68
C VAL A 394 16.24 -1.99 39.57
N ASP A 395 17.12 -3.00 39.51
CA ASP A 395 18.12 -3.14 38.46
C ASP A 395 17.45 -3.29 37.07
N GLY A 396 16.43 -4.13 36.95
CA GLY A 396 15.66 -4.29 35.73
C GLY A 396 14.94 -3.01 35.30
N LEU A 397 14.33 -2.29 36.25
CA LEU A 397 13.72 -0.99 35.96
C LEU A 397 14.78 0.04 35.54
N HIS A 398 15.98 -0.01 36.10
CA HIS A 398 17.07 0.90 35.71
C HIS A 398 17.53 0.63 34.27
N ILE A 399 17.68 -0.63 33.89
CA ILE A 399 17.99 -1.04 32.51
C ILE A 399 16.91 -0.51 31.55
N ILE A 400 15.63 -0.73 31.87
CA ILE A 400 14.52 -0.23 31.06
C ILE A 400 14.54 1.30 30.96
N HIS A 401 14.71 1.99 32.07
CA HIS A 401 14.78 3.45 32.12
C HIS A 401 15.93 4.00 31.28
N GLU A 402 17.13 3.43 31.42
CA GLU A 402 18.30 3.84 30.65
C GLU A 402 18.10 3.61 29.15
N PHE A 403 17.54 2.47 28.78
CA PHE A 403 17.21 2.17 27.39
C PHE A 403 16.20 3.15 26.81
N ILE A 404 15.08 3.39 27.50
CA ILE A 404 14.06 4.35 27.05
C ILE A 404 14.66 5.76 26.90
N ARG A 405 15.46 6.19 27.88
CA ARG A 405 16.14 7.48 27.82
C ARG A 405 17.08 7.54 26.60
N LYS A 406 17.85 6.48 26.36
CA LYS A 406 18.78 6.42 25.23
C LYS A 406 18.04 6.45 23.88
N VAL A 407 16.91 5.78 23.76
CA VAL A 407 16.09 5.83 22.54
C VAL A 407 15.41 7.21 22.39
N ALA A 408 14.94 7.80 23.48
CA ALA A 408 14.23 9.08 23.46
C ALA A 408 15.17 10.29 23.25
N GLU A 409 16.36 10.29 23.86
CA GLU A 409 17.33 11.37 23.81
C GLU A 409 18.44 11.16 22.76
N GLY A 410 18.65 9.91 22.31
CA GLY A 410 19.74 9.48 21.44
C GLY A 410 19.41 9.45 19.96
N GLN A 411 18.82 10.51 19.38
CA GLN A 411 18.49 10.60 17.95
C GLN A 411 17.58 9.47 17.43
N GLY A 412 16.71 8.91 18.28
CA GLY A 412 15.72 7.93 17.88
C GLY A 412 16.32 6.64 17.26
N ASP A 413 17.35 6.09 17.91
CA ASP A 413 17.93 4.81 17.47
C ASP A 413 16.92 3.67 17.69
N LEU A 414 16.20 3.32 16.64
CA LEU A 414 15.22 2.22 16.65
C LEU A 414 15.84 0.85 16.31
N THR A 415 17.16 0.76 16.20
CA THR A 415 17.85 -0.51 15.89
C THR A 415 18.11 -1.36 17.13
N GLN A 416 18.07 -0.77 18.32
CA GLN A 416 18.41 -1.44 19.57
C GLN A 416 17.20 -2.14 20.18
N ARG A 417 17.47 -3.25 20.88
CA ARG A 417 16.46 -4.03 21.62
C ARG A 417 16.97 -4.33 23.02
N LEU A 418 16.05 -4.36 23.97
CA LEU A 418 16.36 -4.81 25.34
C LEU A 418 16.61 -6.33 25.36
N PRO A 419 17.69 -6.80 25.98
CA PRO A 419 18.02 -8.23 26.05
C PRO A 419 17.07 -8.95 27.01
N LEU A 420 16.18 -9.79 26.50
CA LEU A 420 15.19 -10.53 27.28
C LEU A 420 15.81 -11.52 28.28
N SER A 421 17.04 -11.95 28.03
CA SER A 421 17.79 -12.89 28.90
C SER A 421 18.21 -12.29 30.24
N GLU A 422 18.31 -10.99 30.35
CA GLU A 422 18.70 -10.29 31.57
C GLU A 422 17.53 -10.11 32.55
N PHE A 423 16.30 -10.38 32.12
CA PHE A 423 15.10 -10.22 32.93
C PHE A 423 14.58 -11.58 33.44
N ALA A 424 14.15 -11.59 34.69
CA ALA A 424 13.44 -12.72 35.23
C ALA A 424 12.07 -12.90 34.55
N ASN A 425 11.50 -14.11 34.59
CA ASN A 425 10.17 -14.40 34.03
C ASN A 425 9.05 -13.79 34.91
N ASP A 426 9.00 -12.48 34.97
CA ASP A 426 8.04 -11.68 35.73
C ASP A 426 7.52 -10.51 34.87
N GLU A 427 6.78 -9.58 35.48
CA GLU A 427 6.19 -8.42 34.81
C GLU A 427 7.23 -7.52 34.12
N LEU A 428 8.49 -7.52 34.61
CA LEU A 428 9.57 -6.75 33.98
C LEU A 428 9.95 -7.33 32.63
N LYS A 429 10.08 -8.65 32.53
CA LYS A 429 10.36 -9.29 31.23
C LYS A 429 9.22 -9.05 30.25
N GLU A 430 8.00 -9.02 30.75
CA GLU A 430 6.83 -8.73 29.91
C GLU A 430 6.83 -7.28 29.42
N ILE A 431 7.09 -6.32 30.31
CA ILE A 431 7.26 -4.91 29.91
C ILE A 431 8.37 -4.79 28.86
N THR A 432 9.48 -5.51 29.04
CA THR A 432 10.60 -5.54 28.10
C THR A 432 10.19 -6.08 26.72
N LYS A 433 9.39 -7.16 26.67
CA LYS A 433 8.81 -7.68 25.42
C LYS A 433 7.96 -6.62 24.74
N TRP A 434 7.09 -5.94 25.48
CA TRP A 434 6.23 -4.90 24.96
C TRP A 434 6.99 -3.69 24.44
N ILE A 435 8.06 -3.29 25.14
CA ILE A 435 8.93 -2.19 24.68
C ILE A 435 9.62 -2.58 23.37
N ASN A 436 10.18 -3.80 23.29
CA ASN A 436 10.81 -4.27 22.05
C ASN A 436 9.81 -4.30 20.89
N ASN A 437 8.61 -4.84 21.13
CA ASN A 437 7.54 -4.89 20.13
C ASN A 437 7.08 -3.48 19.70
N PHE A 438 7.01 -2.55 20.64
CA PHE A 438 6.72 -1.15 20.36
C PHE A 438 7.80 -0.53 19.45
N ILE A 439 9.09 -0.78 19.74
CA ILE A 439 10.19 -0.30 18.91
C ILE A 439 10.14 -0.93 17.52
N ASP A 440 9.88 -2.26 17.41
CA ASP A 440 9.70 -2.94 16.12
C ASP A 440 8.58 -2.29 15.28
N SER A 441 7.45 -2.02 15.93
CA SER A 441 6.31 -1.36 15.30
C SER A 441 6.63 0.06 14.84
N GLN A 442 7.32 0.85 15.68
CA GLN A 442 7.75 2.20 15.33
C GLN A 442 8.76 2.18 14.17
N GLU A 443 9.75 1.28 14.21
CA GLU A 443 10.71 1.11 13.14
C GLU A 443 10.01 0.78 11.80
N GLY A 444 9.02 -0.12 11.83
CA GLY A 444 8.21 -0.46 10.66
C GLY A 444 7.46 0.76 10.10
N ILE A 445 6.76 1.50 10.96
CA ILE A 445 6.01 2.70 10.57
C ILE A 445 6.92 3.77 9.97
N ILE A 446 8.04 4.08 10.64
CA ILE A 446 8.99 5.09 10.18
C ILE A 446 9.62 4.68 8.85
N SER A 447 9.92 3.39 8.67
CA SER A 447 10.41 2.83 7.39
C SER A 447 9.39 3.02 6.27
N GLN A 448 8.12 2.72 6.52
CA GLN A 448 7.04 2.92 5.53
C GLN A 448 6.83 4.40 5.21
N VAL A 449 6.85 5.28 6.22
CA VAL A 449 6.77 6.73 5.99
C VAL A 449 7.94 7.22 5.15
N LYS A 450 9.16 6.70 5.39
CA LYS A 450 10.35 7.03 4.59
C LYS A 450 10.18 6.65 3.12
N LEU A 451 9.72 5.42 2.87
CA LEU A 451 9.46 4.94 1.50
C LEU A 451 8.38 5.78 0.82
N ALA A 452 7.25 5.99 1.48
CA ALA A 452 6.17 6.82 0.94
C ALA A 452 6.62 8.26 0.64
N THR A 453 7.50 8.83 1.48
CA THR A 453 8.03 10.17 1.27
C THR A 453 8.98 10.22 0.07
N LEU A 454 9.81 9.18 -0.14
CA LEU A 454 10.65 9.08 -1.32
C LEU A 454 9.83 8.93 -2.61
N ASP A 455 8.71 8.20 -2.56
CA ASP A 455 7.79 8.06 -3.68
C ASP A 455 7.08 9.39 -4.02
N VAL A 456 6.71 10.16 -2.99
CA VAL A 456 6.17 11.52 -3.18
C VAL A 456 7.22 12.42 -3.80
N ASP A 457 8.48 12.39 -3.35
CA ASP A 457 9.59 13.16 -3.94
C ASP A 457 9.81 12.82 -5.43
N GLY A 458 9.82 11.52 -5.76
CA GLY A 458 9.90 11.06 -7.15
C GLY A 458 8.75 11.55 -8.01
N SER A 459 7.52 11.48 -7.49
CA SER A 459 6.30 11.95 -8.17
C SER A 459 6.29 13.47 -8.35
N GLN A 460 6.82 14.19 -7.36
CA GLN A 460 6.97 15.63 -7.37
C GLN A 460 7.94 16.10 -8.45
N LYS A 461 9.09 15.43 -8.60
CA LYS A 461 10.04 15.70 -9.67
C LYS A 461 9.41 15.50 -11.06
N LEU A 462 8.66 14.43 -11.22
CA LEU A 462 7.93 14.15 -12.47
C LEU A 462 6.86 15.23 -12.74
N LEU A 463 6.11 15.64 -11.72
CA LEU A 463 5.13 16.71 -11.82
C LEU A 463 5.78 18.01 -12.25
N SER A 464 6.91 18.38 -11.67
CA SER A 464 7.67 19.59 -12.02
C SER A 464 8.12 19.59 -13.48
N VAL A 465 8.66 18.46 -13.96
CA VAL A 465 9.06 18.27 -15.37
C VAL A 465 7.85 18.41 -16.31
N ASN A 466 6.74 17.74 -15.96
CA ASN A 466 5.52 17.78 -16.78
C ASN A 466 4.88 19.18 -16.82
N THR A 467 4.89 19.88 -15.68
CA THR A 467 4.40 21.27 -15.62
C THR A 467 5.25 22.19 -16.49
N SER A 468 6.59 22.08 -16.42
CA SER A 468 7.50 22.85 -17.29
C SER A 468 7.31 22.54 -18.77
N SER A 469 7.09 21.27 -19.12
CA SER A 469 6.76 20.87 -20.48
C SER A 469 5.43 21.46 -20.96
N SER A 470 4.42 21.46 -20.06
CA SER A 470 3.10 22.02 -20.33
C SER A 470 3.16 23.54 -20.50
N GLU A 471 3.95 24.27 -19.68
CA GLU A 471 4.21 25.70 -19.85
C GLU A 471 4.78 26.00 -21.24
N LYS A 472 5.83 25.26 -21.65
CA LYS A 472 6.43 25.41 -22.99
C LYS A 472 5.43 25.17 -24.14
N SER A 473 4.56 24.17 -23.95
CA SER A 473 3.53 23.83 -24.92
C SER A 473 2.46 24.93 -25.00
N THR A 474 2.04 25.48 -23.86
CA THR A 474 1.07 26.55 -23.76
C THR A 474 1.62 27.84 -24.39
N HIS A 475 2.90 28.15 -24.19
CA HIS A 475 3.54 29.28 -24.89
C HIS A 475 3.57 29.09 -26.42
N ARG A 476 3.82 27.87 -26.89
CA ARG A 476 3.74 27.59 -28.34
C ARG A 476 2.33 27.76 -28.89
N VAL A 477 1.31 27.32 -28.12
CA VAL A 477 -0.10 27.54 -28.50
C VAL A 477 -0.41 29.03 -28.56
N LYS A 478 0.02 29.81 -27.54
CA LYS A 478 -0.16 31.26 -27.52
C LYS A 478 0.42 31.92 -28.77
N ASN A 479 1.67 31.62 -29.15
CA ASN A 479 2.30 32.18 -30.32
C ASN A 479 1.54 31.81 -31.60
N LYS A 480 0.99 30.58 -31.68
CA LYS A 480 0.17 30.16 -32.80
C LYS A 480 -1.17 30.88 -32.90
N ILE A 481 -1.76 31.25 -31.77
CA ILE A 481 -2.98 32.05 -31.69
C ILE A 481 -2.69 33.47 -32.16
N ASP A 482 -1.59 34.09 -31.74
CA ASP A 482 -1.16 35.40 -32.18
C ASP A 482 -0.93 35.44 -33.71
N ASP A 483 -0.26 34.40 -34.24
CA ASP A 483 -0.09 34.21 -35.69
C ASP A 483 -1.44 34.10 -36.41
N MET A 484 -2.39 33.35 -35.82
CA MET A 484 -3.72 33.14 -36.40
C MET A 484 -4.57 34.42 -36.39
N ILE A 485 -4.53 35.17 -35.26
CA ILE A 485 -5.23 36.46 -35.17
C ILE A 485 -4.68 37.43 -36.25
N SER A 486 -3.36 37.50 -36.36
CA SER A 486 -2.70 38.31 -37.36
C SER A 486 -3.06 37.90 -38.79
N GLY A 487 -3.07 36.57 -39.05
CA GLY A 487 -3.50 36.02 -40.35
C GLY A 487 -4.96 36.32 -40.66
N THR A 488 -5.85 36.22 -39.66
CA THR A 488 -7.28 36.51 -39.83
C THR A 488 -7.53 38.00 -40.05
N LEU A 489 -6.77 38.90 -39.41
CA LEU A 489 -6.83 40.35 -39.66
C LEU A 489 -6.40 40.70 -41.08
N ASN A 490 -5.31 40.09 -41.55
CA ASN A 490 -4.89 40.26 -42.95
C ASN A 490 -5.95 39.73 -43.92
N GLN A 491 -6.54 38.57 -43.62
CA GLN A 491 -7.60 37.97 -44.40
C GLN A 491 -8.85 38.87 -44.45
N LEU A 492 -9.27 39.49 -43.34
CA LEU A 492 -10.39 40.43 -43.32
C LEU A 492 -10.08 41.66 -44.19
N LYS A 493 -8.83 42.15 -44.17
CA LYS A 493 -8.38 43.23 -45.02
C LYS A 493 -8.40 42.82 -46.48
N ASP A 494 -7.98 41.59 -46.80
CA ASP A 494 -8.03 41.05 -48.15
C ASP A 494 -9.48 40.85 -48.61
N ILE A 495 -10.39 40.44 -47.71
CA ILE A 495 -11.83 40.34 -47.97
C ILE A 495 -12.46 41.71 -48.19
N ASP A 496 -12.12 42.76 -47.44
CA ASP A 496 -12.58 44.11 -47.68
C ASP A 496 -12.10 44.62 -49.07
N SER A 497 -10.83 44.34 -49.35
CA SER A 497 -10.28 44.65 -50.67
C SER A 497 -10.98 43.87 -51.80
N ALA A 498 -11.26 42.61 -51.60
CA ALA A 498 -12.01 41.74 -52.50
C ALA A 498 -13.46 42.22 -52.69
N ARG A 499 -14.10 42.70 -51.59
CA ARG A 499 -15.45 43.30 -51.63
C ARG A 499 -15.49 44.61 -52.47
N ASP A 500 -14.51 45.48 -52.26
CA ASP A 500 -14.37 46.71 -53.00
C ASP A 500 -14.17 46.41 -54.50
N VAL A 501 -13.34 45.42 -54.81
CA VAL A 501 -13.13 44.96 -56.20
C VAL A 501 -14.39 44.33 -56.77
N ALA A 502 -15.14 43.51 -56.04
CA ALA A 502 -16.40 42.90 -56.45
C ALA A 502 -17.50 43.97 -56.69
N GLN A 503 -17.52 45.04 -55.87
CA GLN A 503 -18.43 46.16 -56.01
C GLN A 503 -18.09 47.06 -57.22
N GLN A 504 -16.80 47.27 -57.45
CA GLN A 504 -16.31 47.90 -58.70
C GLN A 504 -16.63 47.03 -59.91
N MET A 505 -16.52 45.72 -59.81
CA MET A 505 -16.95 44.78 -60.85
C MET A 505 -18.44 44.87 -61.15
N SER A 506 -19.31 44.97 -60.09
CA SER A 506 -20.74 45.15 -60.26
C SER A 506 -21.07 46.42 -61.04
N THR A 507 -20.28 47.46 -60.87
CA THR A 507 -20.42 48.73 -61.58
C THR A 507 -19.77 48.76 -63.01
N THR A 508 -18.77 47.92 -63.22
CA THR A 508 -18.02 47.84 -64.50
C THR A 508 -18.39 46.62 -65.33
N LEU A 509 -19.35 45.82 -64.90
CA LEU A 509 -19.71 44.49 -65.42
C LEU A 509 -20.16 44.45 -66.89
N MET A 510 -20.48 45.59 -67.54
CA MET A 510 -20.80 45.64 -68.94
C MET A 510 -19.53 45.73 -69.88
N ALA A 511 -18.33 45.88 -69.26
CA ALA A 511 -17.11 46.05 -70.06
C ALA A 511 -16.03 44.97 -69.90
N LEU A 512 -16.17 43.99 -68.99
CA LEU A 512 -15.00 43.17 -68.57
C LEU A 512 -15.29 41.72 -68.27
N GLU A 513 -15.66 40.96 -69.26
CA GLU A 513 -15.72 39.51 -69.28
C GLU A 513 -14.39 38.79 -68.85
N GLN A 514 -13.32 39.43 -69.19
CA GLN A 514 -11.95 38.94 -69.00
C GLN A 514 -11.45 39.17 -67.56
N THR A 515 -11.96 40.21 -66.84
CA THR A 515 -11.48 40.59 -65.52
C THR A 515 -12.15 39.73 -64.44
N ALA A 516 -13.40 39.29 -64.66
CA ALA A 516 -14.11 38.42 -63.73
C ALA A 516 -13.44 37.02 -63.56
N SER A 517 -12.96 36.46 -64.71
CA SER A 517 -12.27 35.16 -64.69
C SER A 517 -10.92 35.21 -63.92
N ASN A 518 -10.16 36.26 -64.04
CA ASN A 518 -8.89 36.43 -63.33
C ASN A 518 -9.09 36.67 -61.86
N GLN A 519 -10.17 37.36 -61.46
CA GLN A 519 -10.45 37.64 -60.05
C GLN A 519 -11.02 36.42 -59.30
N ILE A 520 -11.76 35.54 -59.97
CA ILE A 520 -12.20 34.27 -59.47
C ILE A 520 -11.00 33.37 -59.11
N ALA A 521 -9.96 33.36 -59.96
CA ALA A 521 -8.73 32.61 -59.73
C ALA A 521 -7.96 33.08 -58.50
N VAL A 522 -7.95 34.39 -58.20
CA VAL A 522 -7.33 34.95 -56.98
C VAL A 522 -8.09 34.55 -55.75
N ALA A 523 -9.43 34.61 -55.77
CA ALA A 523 -10.25 34.18 -54.61
C ALA A 523 -10.07 32.68 -54.28
N GLN A 524 -9.90 31.83 -55.29
CA GLN A 524 -9.62 30.40 -55.10
C GLN A 524 -8.28 30.16 -54.36
N THR A 525 -7.26 30.97 -54.72
CA THR A 525 -5.94 30.84 -54.07
C THR A 525 -5.99 31.22 -52.59
N GLU A 526 -6.72 32.29 -52.26
CA GLU A 526 -6.86 32.73 -50.86
C GLU A 526 -7.63 31.71 -50.00
N VAL A 527 -8.69 31.13 -50.55
CA VAL A 527 -9.49 30.11 -49.83
C VAL A 527 -8.68 28.81 -49.63
N ALA A 528 -7.84 28.44 -50.59
CA ALA A 528 -6.94 27.30 -50.43
C ALA A 528 -5.92 27.51 -49.27
N ASN A 529 -5.35 28.73 -49.19
CA ASN A 529 -4.43 29.09 -48.11
C ASN A 529 -5.08 29.05 -46.73
N ILE A 530 -6.38 29.39 -46.64
CA ILE A 530 -7.14 29.27 -45.38
C ILE A 530 -7.30 27.81 -44.95
N GLY A 531 -7.56 26.91 -45.91
CA GLY A 531 -7.68 25.48 -45.68
C GLY A 531 -6.43 24.87 -45.04
N ASP A 532 -5.26 25.26 -45.54
CA ASP A 532 -3.99 24.80 -45.00
C ASP A 532 -3.76 25.27 -43.54
N LYS A 533 -4.16 26.51 -43.25
CA LYS A 533 -4.05 27.05 -41.90
C LYS A 533 -4.98 26.35 -40.89
N MET A 534 -6.20 26.00 -41.30
CA MET A 534 -7.14 25.26 -40.48
C MET A 534 -6.59 23.89 -40.07
N LYS A 535 -5.93 23.20 -41.00
CA LYS A 535 -5.28 21.92 -40.71
C LYS A 535 -4.17 22.02 -39.66
N GLN A 536 -3.34 23.08 -39.78
CA GLN A 536 -2.29 23.33 -38.78
C GLN A 536 -2.84 23.57 -37.35
N ILE A 537 -3.99 24.24 -37.26
CA ILE A 537 -4.63 24.52 -35.97
C ILE A 537 -5.16 23.20 -35.34
N GLN A 538 -5.79 22.37 -36.18
CA GLN A 538 -6.32 21.06 -35.71
C GLN A 538 -5.22 20.21 -35.10
N ASP A 539 -4.06 20.14 -35.76
CA ASP A 539 -2.91 19.38 -35.27
C ASP A 539 -2.46 19.87 -33.87
N LYS A 540 -2.47 21.20 -33.67
CA LYS A 540 -2.05 21.81 -32.40
C LYS A 540 -3.04 21.58 -31.24
N VAL A 541 -4.34 21.61 -31.51
CA VAL A 541 -5.37 21.31 -30.54
C VAL A 541 -5.24 19.86 -30.07
N LEU A 542 -4.99 18.93 -31.01
CA LEU A 542 -4.77 17.50 -30.66
C LEU A 542 -3.52 17.29 -29.80
N GLU A 543 -2.44 18.00 -30.07
CA GLU A 543 -1.21 17.96 -29.28
C GLU A 543 -1.44 18.44 -27.85
N THR A 544 -2.21 19.53 -27.70
CA THR A 544 -2.55 20.07 -26.37
C THR A 544 -3.43 19.10 -25.56
N ASN A 545 -4.44 18.49 -26.20
CA ASN A 545 -5.28 17.47 -25.56
C ASN A 545 -4.47 16.30 -25.01
N ARG A 546 -3.48 15.81 -25.77
CA ARG A 546 -2.58 14.74 -25.30
C ARG A 546 -1.79 15.17 -24.06
N THR A 547 -1.33 16.41 -24.06
CA THR A 547 -0.54 16.95 -22.95
C THR A 547 -1.35 17.08 -21.67
N ILE A 548 -2.59 17.59 -21.75
CA ILE A 548 -3.49 17.73 -20.62
C ILE A 548 -3.89 16.33 -20.08
N SER A 549 -4.12 15.37 -20.98
CA SER A 549 -4.43 13.99 -20.58
C SER A 549 -3.28 13.34 -19.82
N ALA A 550 -2.05 13.53 -20.27
CA ALA A 550 -0.85 13.04 -19.56
C ALA A 550 -0.70 13.69 -18.17
N PHE A 551 -1.07 14.96 -18.06
CA PHE A 551 -1.09 15.69 -16.79
C PHE A 551 -2.11 15.11 -15.79
N LEU A 552 -3.33 14.81 -16.23
CA LEU A 552 -4.37 14.18 -15.41
C LEU A 552 -3.92 12.82 -14.84
N VAL A 553 -3.25 12.02 -15.66
CA VAL A 553 -2.68 10.74 -15.20
C VAL A 553 -1.64 10.95 -14.11
N SER A 554 -0.87 12.03 -14.20
CA SER A 554 0.16 12.34 -13.20
C SER A 554 -0.44 12.78 -11.86
N THR A 555 -1.52 13.59 -11.90
CA THR A 555 -2.22 14.02 -10.69
C THR A 555 -2.95 12.88 -10.00
N GLN A 556 -3.47 11.89 -10.76
CA GLN A 556 -4.08 10.70 -10.18
C GLN A 556 -3.08 9.90 -9.33
N LYS A 557 -1.86 9.74 -9.82
CA LYS A 557 -0.80 9.05 -9.05
C LYS A 557 -0.53 9.72 -7.70
N ILE A 558 -0.61 11.05 -7.65
CA ILE A 558 -0.41 11.79 -6.39
C ILE A 558 -1.57 11.49 -5.41
N THR A 559 -2.81 11.44 -5.92
CA THR A 559 -3.98 11.09 -5.10
C THR A 559 -3.83 9.70 -4.46
N ASP A 560 -3.36 8.74 -5.25
CA ASP A 560 -3.16 7.36 -4.76
C ASP A 560 -2.10 7.31 -3.63
N PHE A 561 -1.01 8.08 -3.76
CA PHE A 561 0.00 8.19 -2.69
C PHE A 561 -0.53 8.86 -1.42
N LEU A 562 -1.37 9.89 -1.57
CA LEU A 562 -1.98 10.58 -0.42
C LEU A 562 -2.90 9.65 0.38
N GLN A 563 -3.58 8.73 -0.31
CA GLN A 563 -4.40 7.71 0.35
C GLN A 563 -3.56 6.79 1.23
N VAL A 564 -2.43 6.32 0.73
CA VAL A 564 -1.49 5.49 1.52
C VAL A 564 -0.96 6.25 2.74
N ILE A 565 -0.62 7.53 2.58
CA ILE A 565 -0.17 8.37 3.70
C ILE A 565 -1.26 8.48 4.80
N ARG A 566 -2.51 8.65 4.40
CA ARG A 566 -3.65 8.69 5.34
C ARG A 566 -3.82 7.39 6.11
N GLU A 567 -3.75 6.27 5.40
CA GLU A 567 -3.89 4.94 6.02
C GLU A 567 -2.79 4.67 7.04
N ILE A 568 -1.54 4.95 6.68
CA ILE A 568 -0.40 4.85 7.59
C ILE A 568 -0.57 5.76 8.82
N SER A 569 -1.02 6.99 8.59
CA SER A 569 -1.22 7.96 9.67
C SER A 569 -2.37 7.58 10.59
N ALA A 570 -3.46 7.04 10.04
CA ALA A 570 -4.59 6.54 10.83
C ALA A 570 -4.16 5.34 11.72
N GLN A 571 -3.37 4.43 11.17
CA GLN A 571 -2.78 3.33 11.95
C GLN A 571 -1.84 3.85 13.05
N THR A 572 -1.02 4.84 12.73
CA THR A 572 -0.11 5.48 13.69
C THR A 572 -0.88 6.15 14.83
N ASN A 573 -1.99 6.81 14.50
CA ASN A 573 -2.87 7.47 15.47
C ASN A 573 -3.51 6.45 16.43
N LEU A 574 -3.98 5.30 15.89
CA LEU A 574 -4.51 4.20 16.69
C LEU A 574 -3.45 3.55 17.58
N LEU A 575 -2.25 3.34 17.05
CA LEU A 575 -1.12 2.82 17.84
C LEU A 575 -0.72 3.78 18.96
N ALA A 576 -0.68 5.08 18.67
CA ALA A 576 -0.40 6.12 19.64
C ALA A 576 -1.49 6.22 20.72
N LEU A 577 -2.76 6.08 20.33
CA LEU A 577 -3.89 6.04 21.25
C LEU A 577 -3.78 4.85 22.20
N ASN A 578 -3.51 3.67 21.65
CA ASN A 578 -3.33 2.45 22.44
C ASN A 578 -2.12 2.58 23.40
N ALA A 579 -1.03 3.15 22.91
CA ALA A 579 0.15 3.45 23.74
C ALA A 579 -0.16 4.47 24.86
N SER A 580 -0.97 5.50 24.56
CA SER A 580 -1.42 6.49 25.55
C SER A 580 -2.31 5.86 26.61
N ILE A 581 -3.22 4.97 26.20
CA ILE A 581 -4.13 4.25 27.10
C ILE A 581 -3.31 3.36 28.04
N GLU A 582 -2.35 2.62 27.49
CA GLU A 582 -1.52 1.73 28.28
C GLU A 582 -0.53 2.49 29.19
N ALA A 583 -0.02 3.62 28.69
CA ALA A 583 0.79 4.53 29.50
C ALA A 583 -0.01 5.14 30.67
N ALA A 584 -1.26 5.50 30.44
CA ALA A 584 -2.17 5.99 31.50
C ALA A 584 -2.51 4.89 32.52
N ARG A 585 -2.56 3.63 32.08
CA ARG A 585 -2.90 2.47 32.91
C ARG A 585 -1.81 2.12 33.93
N VAL A 586 -0.55 2.45 33.60
CA VAL A 586 0.62 2.19 34.48
C VAL A 586 0.89 3.37 35.46
N GLY A 587 0.07 4.43 35.41
CA GLY A 587 0.10 5.56 36.37
C GLY A 587 1.37 6.39 36.29
N GLU A 588 1.92 6.76 37.42
CA GLU A 588 3.11 7.66 37.52
C GLU A 588 4.32 7.17 36.70
N HIS A 589 4.49 5.88 36.55
CA HIS A 589 5.60 5.29 35.77
C HIS A 589 5.37 5.36 34.25
N GLY A 590 4.14 5.67 33.82
CA GLY A 590 3.80 5.80 32.42
C GLY A 590 3.90 7.23 31.86
N LYS A 591 4.14 8.23 32.69
CA LYS A 591 4.09 9.66 32.28
C LYS A 591 4.98 10.00 31.09
N GLY A 592 6.21 9.50 31.06
CA GLY A 592 7.12 9.73 29.94
C GLY A 592 6.62 9.10 28.61
N PHE A 593 6.08 7.89 28.74
CA PHE A 593 5.48 7.18 27.59
C PHE A 593 4.20 7.86 27.09
N SER A 594 3.37 8.38 27.97
CA SER A 594 2.15 9.11 27.64
C SER A 594 2.45 10.38 26.82
N ILE A 595 3.51 11.09 27.16
CA ILE A 595 3.93 12.30 26.42
C ILE A 595 4.37 11.92 25.01
N VAL A 596 5.19 10.89 24.87
CA VAL A 596 5.66 10.41 23.56
C VAL A 596 4.49 9.92 22.71
N ALA A 597 3.60 9.13 23.29
CA ALA A 597 2.40 8.64 22.60
C ALA A 597 1.48 9.80 22.16
N SER A 598 1.30 10.81 23.02
CA SER A 598 0.54 12.02 22.68
C SER A 598 1.20 12.80 21.54
N GLU A 599 2.52 12.91 21.53
CA GLU A 599 3.23 13.62 20.46
C GLU A 599 3.18 12.86 19.13
N ILE A 600 3.31 11.52 19.16
CA ILE A 600 3.12 10.67 17.98
C ILE A 600 1.70 10.81 17.44
N ARG A 601 0.70 10.85 18.33
CA ARG A 601 -0.70 11.04 17.96
C ARG A 601 -0.91 12.37 17.26
N LYS A 602 -0.38 13.45 17.83
CA LYS A 602 -0.45 14.79 17.25
C LYS A 602 0.23 14.85 15.87
N LEU A 603 1.37 14.18 15.74
CA LEU A 603 2.08 14.09 14.47
C LEU A 603 1.27 13.34 13.41
N ALA A 604 0.61 12.25 13.79
CA ALA A 604 -0.28 11.47 12.91
C ALA A 604 -1.49 12.31 12.47
N ASP A 605 -2.14 13.04 13.38
CA ASP A 605 -3.25 13.92 13.05
C ASP A 605 -2.82 15.07 12.12
N MET A 606 -1.65 15.67 12.36
CA MET A 606 -1.09 16.68 11.46
C MET A 606 -0.82 16.11 10.06
N THR A 607 -0.35 14.87 9.97
CA THR A 607 -0.09 14.21 8.70
C THR A 607 -1.39 13.94 7.93
N VAL A 608 -2.45 13.48 8.60
CA VAL A 608 -3.78 13.32 7.99
C VAL A 608 -4.32 14.65 7.48
N ASN A 609 -4.21 15.71 8.28
CA ASN A 609 -4.68 17.04 7.91
C ASN A 609 -3.91 17.57 6.67
N SER A 610 -2.59 17.44 6.69
CA SER A 610 -1.75 17.83 5.56
C SER A 610 -2.09 17.06 4.29
N ALA A 611 -2.25 15.73 4.39
CA ALA A 611 -2.67 14.89 3.27
C ALA A 611 -4.09 15.26 2.79
N THR A 612 -4.97 15.73 3.66
CA THR A 612 -6.31 16.18 3.29
C THR A 612 -6.26 17.46 2.47
N VAL A 613 -5.52 18.46 2.94
CA VAL A 613 -5.36 19.76 2.23
C VAL A 613 -4.72 19.55 0.85
N ILE A 614 -3.71 18.68 0.77
CA ILE A 614 -3.07 18.38 -0.52
C ILE A 614 -4.08 17.68 -1.44
N ASN A 615 -4.88 16.74 -0.93
CA ASN A 615 -5.87 16.02 -1.74
C ASN A 615 -6.96 16.96 -2.29
N GLU A 616 -7.42 17.92 -1.50
CA GLU A 616 -8.38 18.95 -1.95
C GLU A 616 -7.78 19.79 -3.07
N THR A 617 -6.53 20.17 -2.94
CA THR A 617 -5.79 20.92 -3.96
C THR A 617 -5.68 20.12 -5.27
N ILE A 618 -5.30 18.85 -5.20
CA ILE A 618 -5.19 17.96 -6.36
C ILE A 618 -6.56 17.75 -7.04
N THR A 619 -7.61 17.61 -6.26
CA THR A 619 -8.98 17.49 -6.80
C THR A 619 -9.38 18.74 -7.59
N GLY A 620 -9.08 19.94 -7.08
CA GLY A 620 -9.30 21.18 -7.78
C GLY A 620 -8.50 21.29 -9.10
N ILE A 621 -7.27 20.82 -9.10
CA ILE A 621 -6.42 20.74 -10.27
C ILE A 621 -7.00 19.81 -11.35
N GLN A 622 -7.48 18.63 -10.97
CA GLN A 622 -8.09 17.66 -11.88
C GLN A 622 -9.35 18.22 -12.52
N GLN A 623 -10.15 18.93 -11.75
CA GLN A 623 -11.36 19.58 -12.25
C GLN A 623 -11.05 20.67 -13.28
N ASN A 624 -10.06 21.50 -12.99
CA ASN A 624 -9.63 22.56 -13.91
C ASN A 624 -9.04 21.99 -15.22
N ALA A 625 -8.26 20.94 -15.15
CA ALA A 625 -7.72 20.26 -16.33
C ALA A 625 -8.82 19.60 -17.18
N SER A 626 -9.87 19.07 -16.55
CA SER A 626 -11.05 18.52 -17.26
C SER A 626 -11.80 19.62 -18.01
N VAL A 627 -11.98 20.78 -17.41
CA VAL A 627 -12.60 21.95 -18.09
C VAL A 627 -11.78 22.38 -19.29
N ALA A 628 -10.44 22.39 -19.17
CA ALA A 628 -9.55 22.73 -20.27
C ALA A 628 -9.66 21.73 -21.46
N LEU A 629 -9.83 20.42 -21.18
CA LEU A 629 -10.06 19.41 -22.22
C LEU A 629 -11.37 19.67 -22.98
N THR A 630 -12.45 19.97 -22.26
CA THR A 630 -13.74 20.28 -22.90
C THR A 630 -13.64 21.50 -23.82
N SER A 631 -12.95 22.56 -23.36
CA SER A 631 -12.74 23.77 -24.19
C SER A 631 -11.92 23.50 -25.45
N MET A 632 -10.94 22.58 -25.36
CA MET A 632 -10.16 22.16 -26.53
C MET A 632 -10.96 21.33 -27.52
N GLU A 633 -11.91 20.52 -27.04
CA GLU A 633 -12.81 19.73 -27.89
C GLU A 633 -13.77 20.63 -28.67
N GLU A 634 -14.33 21.66 -28.02
CA GLU A 634 -15.15 22.69 -28.68
C GLU A 634 -14.35 23.44 -29.76
N GLY A 635 -13.09 23.79 -29.50
CA GLY A 635 -12.19 24.41 -30.47
C GLY A 635 -11.95 23.55 -31.72
N ASN A 636 -11.79 22.23 -31.53
CA ASN A 636 -11.58 21.27 -32.61
C ASN A 636 -12.81 21.16 -33.54
N LEU A 637 -14.02 21.17 -32.96
CA LEU A 637 -15.26 21.14 -33.73
C LEU A 637 -15.39 22.36 -34.63
N ALA A 638 -15.05 23.55 -34.13
CA ALA A 638 -15.10 24.80 -34.89
C ALA A 638 -14.11 24.84 -36.09
N VAL A 639 -12.90 24.31 -35.89
CA VAL A 639 -11.89 24.21 -36.95
C VAL A 639 -12.33 23.25 -38.07
N THR A 640 -12.96 22.13 -37.69
CA THR A 640 -13.47 21.16 -38.66
C THR A 640 -14.58 21.75 -39.53
N GLU A 641 -15.46 22.55 -38.94
CA GLU A 641 -16.51 23.25 -39.67
C GLU A 641 -15.92 24.34 -40.59
N GLY A 642 -14.88 25.05 -40.15
CA GLY A 642 -14.14 26.00 -40.98
C GLY A 642 -13.56 25.37 -42.25
N ALA A 643 -12.91 24.21 -42.11
CA ALA A 643 -12.35 23.46 -43.23
C ALA A 643 -13.43 22.99 -44.24
N ARG A 644 -14.62 22.58 -43.71
CA ARG A 644 -15.77 22.21 -44.56
C ARG A 644 -16.28 23.38 -45.38
N LEU A 645 -16.38 24.59 -44.78
CA LEU A 645 -16.82 25.81 -45.45
C LEU A 645 -15.84 26.23 -46.58
N VAL A 646 -14.53 26.10 -46.34
CA VAL A 646 -13.49 26.36 -47.33
C VAL A 646 -13.66 25.46 -48.56
N ASN A 647 -13.83 24.15 -48.37
CA ASN A 647 -14.02 23.21 -49.46
C ASN A 647 -15.29 23.53 -50.30
N ALA A 648 -16.40 23.85 -49.65
CA ALA A 648 -17.64 24.25 -50.31
C ALA A 648 -17.45 25.53 -51.14
N THR A 649 -16.66 26.48 -50.65
CA THR A 649 -16.37 27.73 -51.38
C THR A 649 -15.55 27.49 -52.66
N VAL A 650 -14.56 26.56 -52.58
CA VAL A 650 -13.75 26.19 -53.79
C VAL A 650 -14.63 25.58 -54.88
N GLU A 651 -15.61 24.78 -54.53
CA GLU A 651 -16.51 24.12 -55.49
C GLU A 651 -17.41 25.12 -56.24
N VAL A 652 -18.03 26.07 -55.52
CA VAL A 652 -18.89 27.09 -56.12
C VAL A 652 -18.12 28.02 -57.05
N LEU A 653 -16.88 28.41 -56.68
CA LEU A 653 -16.03 29.26 -57.58
C LEU A 653 -15.61 28.54 -58.83
N ARG A 654 -15.48 27.20 -58.78
CA ARG A 654 -15.17 26.42 -59.99
C ARG A 654 -16.35 26.33 -60.95
N ASP A 655 -17.57 26.16 -60.39
CA ASP A 655 -18.79 26.11 -61.25
C ASP A 655 -19.15 27.43 -61.85
N ALA A 656 -18.86 28.55 -61.16
CA ALA A 656 -19.07 29.89 -61.67
C ALA A 656 -18.20 30.21 -62.91
N GLY A 657 -17.04 29.55 -63.06
CA GLY A 657 -16.16 29.71 -64.26
C GLY A 657 -16.60 28.90 -65.49
N GLN A 658 -17.63 28.07 -65.37
CA GLN A 658 -18.07 27.16 -66.44
C GLN A 658 -19.42 27.56 -67.15
N GLN A 659 -20.16 28.49 -66.58
CA GLN A 659 -21.46 28.86 -67.14
C GLN A 659 -21.50 30.30 -67.75
N ASP A 660 -21.61 30.37 -69.06
CA ASP A 660 -21.61 31.60 -69.89
C ASP A 660 -22.92 32.43 -69.92
N SER A 661 -23.94 32.09 -69.07
CA SER A 661 -25.28 32.65 -69.21
C SER A 661 -25.86 33.41 -68.00
N VAL A 662 -25.14 33.53 -66.86
CA VAL A 662 -25.71 34.13 -65.61
C VAL A 662 -24.70 35.06 -64.90
N ARG A 663 -24.14 36.00 -65.62
CA ARG A 663 -23.04 36.89 -65.17
C ARG A 663 -23.38 37.75 -63.96
N LEU A 664 -24.54 38.30 -63.88
CA LEU A 664 -24.99 39.10 -62.72
C LEU A 664 -25.28 38.23 -61.49
N GLN A 665 -25.79 37.03 -61.70
CA GLN A 665 -26.06 36.09 -60.62
C GLN A 665 -24.77 35.53 -60.02
N VAL A 666 -23.76 35.27 -60.88
CA VAL A 666 -22.41 34.82 -60.45
C VAL A 666 -21.72 35.88 -59.58
N VAL A 667 -21.83 37.18 -59.90
CA VAL A 667 -21.23 38.22 -59.03
C VAL A 667 -21.97 38.41 -57.75
N ASN A 668 -23.30 38.31 -57.73
CA ASN A 668 -24.08 38.34 -56.50
C ASN A 668 -23.78 37.11 -55.60
N ASP A 669 -23.62 35.91 -56.19
CA ASP A 669 -23.25 34.74 -55.50
C ASP A 669 -21.80 34.79 -54.94
N MET A 670 -20.89 35.45 -55.70
CA MET A 670 -19.53 35.75 -55.28
C MET A 670 -19.50 36.73 -54.07
N VAL A 671 -20.31 37.80 -54.09
CA VAL A 671 -20.44 38.75 -52.98
C VAL A 671 -20.96 38.01 -51.73
N LYS A 672 -21.98 37.15 -51.87
CA LYS A 672 -22.46 36.31 -50.73
C LYS A 672 -21.37 35.37 -50.17
N LEU A 673 -20.56 34.76 -51.06
CA LEU A 673 -19.46 33.90 -50.64
C LEU A 673 -18.37 34.68 -49.88
N ILE A 674 -18.03 35.90 -50.37
CA ILE A 674 -17.14 36.82 -49.66
C ILE A 674 -17.70 37.19 -48.27
N GLU A 675 -19.01 37.47 -48.19
CA GLU A 675 -19.68 37.69 -46.88
C GLU A 675 -19.64 36.47 -45.98
N GLN A 676 -19.86 35.27 -46.54
CA GLN A 676 -19.73 34.02 -45.77
C GLN A 676 -18.31 33.79 -45.26
N VAL A 677 -17.30 34.01 -46.10
CA VAL A 677 -15.89 33.93 -45.71
C VAL A 677 -15.54 34.98 -44.65
N ALA A 678 -16.12 36.20 -44.75
CA ALA A 678 -16.00 37.22 -43.70
C ALA A 678 -16.60 36.77 -42.38
N VAL A 679 -17.80 36.17 -42.41
CA VAL A 679 -18.43 35.62 -41.22
C VAL A 679 -17.58 34.53 -40.58
N VAL A 680 -17.06 33.59 -41.38
CA VAL A 680 -16.15 32.53 -40.90
C VAL A 680 -14.88 33.13 -40.31
N SER A 681 -14.30 34.14 -40.94
CA SER A 681 -13.10 34.82 -40.45
C SER A 681 -13.38 35.57 -39.13
N ILE A 682 -14.54 36.22 -39.01
CA ILE A 682 -14.98 36.85 -37.75
C ILE A 682 -15.17 35.77 -36.67
N GLN A 683 -15.76 34.64 -37.02
CA GLN A 683 -15.96 33.52 -36.09
C GLN A 683 -14.63 32.91 -35.68
N ASN A 684 -13.67 32.72 -36.57
CA ASN A 684 -12.32 32.26 -36.26
C ASN A 684 -11.60 33.24 -35.32
N ARG A 685 -11.77 34.56 -35.55
CA ARG A 685 -11.22 35.57 -34.63
C ARG A 685 -11.84 35.45 -33.23
N LYS A 686 -13.15 35.21 -33.13
CA LYS A 686 -13.82 34.98 -31.83
C LYS A 686 -13.29 33.73 -31.14
N ILE A 687 -13.17 32.63 -31.90
CA ILE A 687 -12.62 31.37 -31.37
C ILE A 687 -11.19 31.57 -30.90
N SER A 688 -10.36 32.30 -31.69
CA SER A 688 -8.98 32.61 -31.30
C SER A 688 -8.92 33.40 -30.00
N SER A 689 -9.81 34.39 -29.85
CA SER A 689 -9.91 35.16 -28.60
C SER A 689 -10.38 34.29 -27.41
N ASP A 690 -11.32 33.37 -27.64
CA ASP A 690 -11.78 32.46 -26.61
C ASP A 690 -10.67 31.45 -26.20
N VAL A 691 -9.91 30.94 -27.20
CA VAL A 691 -8.74 30.07 -26.94
C VAL A 691 -7.61 30.85 -26.26
N GLU A 692 -7.36 32.11 -26.65
CA GLU A 692 -6.40 32.97 -25.95
C GLU A 692 -6.74 33.14 -24.46
N LYS A 693 -8.03 33.37 -24.15
CA LYS A 693 -8.51 33.45 -22.79
C LYS A 693 -8.25 32.13 -22.04
N THR A 694 -8.58 31.00 -22.66
CA THR A 694 -8.35 29.67 -22.07
C THR A 694 -6.86 29.40 -21.84
N VAL A 695 -6.00 29.85 -22.75
CA VAL A 695 -4.54 29.74 -22.57
C VAL A 695 -4.07 30.60 -21.41
N HIS A 696 -4.63 31.78 -21.20
CA HIS A 696 -4.31 32.60 -20.03
C HIS A 696 -4.77 31.95 -18.74
N GLU A 697 -5.95 31.36 -18.71
CA GLU A 697 -6.46 30.59 -17.57
C GLU A 697 -5.53 29.39 -17.29
N LEU A 698 -5.16 28.61 -18.31
CA LEU A 698 -4.24 27.49 -18.19
C LEU A 698 -2.85 27.91 -17.66
N MET A 699 -2.32 29.07 -18.08
CA MET A 699 -1.06 29.61 -17.55
C MET A 699 -1.20 29.95 -16.06
N SER A 700 -2.32 30.53 -15.63
CA SER A 700 -2.63 30.80 -14.23
C SER A 700 -2.70 29.52 -13.40
N ASP A 701 -3.36 28.50 -13.95
CA ASP A 701 -3.50 27.19 -13.31
C ASP A 701 -2.13 26.51 -13.17
N MET A 702 -1.29 26.57 -14.22
CA MET A 702 0.08 26.05 -14.15
C MET A 702 0.93 26.75 -13.09
N PHE A 703 0.76 28.07 -12.93
CA PHE A 703 1.42 28.80 -11.85
C PHE A 703 0.96 28.29 -10.46
N THR A 704 -0.34 28.03 -10.32
CA THR A 704 -0.91 27.46 -9.09
C THR A 704 -0.38 26.06 -8.83
N VAL A 705 -0.34 25.20 -9.85
CA VAL A 705 0.26 23.86 -9.78
C VAL A 705 1.72 23.94 -9.35
N ARG A 706 2.49 24.85 -9.95
CA ARG A 706 3.90 25.04 -9.62
C ARG A 706 4.10 25.44 -8.16
N ASN A 707 3.28 26.37 -7.65
CA ASN A 707 3.34 26.79 -6.27
C ASN A 707 2.95 25.66 -5.31
N ALA A 708 1.88 24.91 -5.63
CA ALA A 708 1.49 23.70 -4.89
C ALA A 708 2.61 22.65 -4.92
N SER A 709 3.22 22.44 -6.07
CA SER A 709 4.37 21.57 -6.31
C SER A 709 5.54 21.95 -5.39
N THR A 710 5.91 23.21 -5.33
CA THR A 710 6.98 23.72 -4.44
C THR A 710 6.61 23.53 -2.96
N SER A 711 5.34 23.72 -2.60
CA SER A 711 4.88 23.49 -1.22
C SER A 711 4.98 22.01 -0.83
N VAL A 712 4.60 21.10 -1.72
CA VAL A 712 4.76 19.65 -1.52
C VAL A 712 6.23 19.28 -1.37
N GLU A 713 7.13 19.86 -2.19
CA GLU A 713 8.57 19.65 -2.08
C GLU A 713 9.12 20.06 -0.69
N VAL A 714 8.71 21.21 -0.20
CA VAL A 714 9.10 21.68 1.13
C VAL A 714 8.60 20.74 2.23
N ILE A 715 7.34 20.30 2.15
CA ILE A 715 6.75 19.36 3.12
C ILE A 715 7.49 18.02 3.07
N THR A 716 7.75 17.52 1.88
CA THR A 716 8.43 16.23 1.65
C THR A 716 9.86 16.28 2.19
N ASN A 717 10.60 17.37 1.95
CA ASN A 717 11.93 17.57 2.50
C ASN A 717 11.91 17.65 4.04
N SER A 718 10.91 18.32 4.60
CA SER A 718 10.74 18.39 6.06
C SER A 718 10.41 17.00 6.65
N LEU A 719 9.56 16.22 6.00
CA LEU A 719 9.25 14.84 6.38
C LEU A 719 10.50 13.95 6.31
N LEU A 720 11.28 14.03 5.22
CA LEU A 720 12.54 13.32 5.09
C LEU A 720 13.53 13.68 6.19
N GLN A 721 13.61 14.96 6.53
CA GLN A 721 14.48 15.42 7.61
C GLN A 721 14.02 14.86 8.96
N LEU A 722 12.71 14.84 9.25
CA LEU A 722 12.15 14.24 10.47
C LEU A 722 12.39 12.74 10.54
N VAL A 723 12.13 12.02 9.44
CA VAL A 723 12.33 10.57 9.37
C VAL A 723 13.81 10.19 9.47
N ASN A 724 14.71 10.99 8.89
CA ASN A 724 16.15 10.77 8.96
C ASN A 724 16.74 11.05 10.35
N GLN A 725 15.98 11.62 11.28
CA GLN A 725 16.41 11.69 12.70
C GLN A 725 16.35 10.30 13.37
N PHE A 726 15.58 9.35 12.80
CA PHE A 726 15.52 7.99 13.31
C PHE A 726 16.57 7.11 12.63
N GLN A 727 17.31 6.36 13.45
CA GLN A 727 18.18 5.32 12.95
C GLN A 727 17.34 4.04 12.77
N LEU A 728 17.33 3.52 11.54
CA LEU A 728 16.61 2.31 11.18
C LEU A 728 17.61 1.21 10.86
N THR A 729 17.23 -0.03 11.10
CA THR A 729 18.02 -1.18 10.65
C THR A 729 18.12 -1.16 9.13
N ASP A 730 19.33 -1.34 8.60
CA ASP A 730 19.56 -1.34 7.15
C ASP A 730 19.00 -2.66 6.57
N LYS A 731 17.68 -2.69 6.36
CA LYS A 731 16.98 -3.83 5.76
C LYS A 731 17.25 -3.85 4.25
N ARG A 732 18.48 -4.14 3.87
CA ARG A 732 18.76 -4.66 2.54
C ARG A 732 18.30 -6.11 2.51
N ARG A 733 17.11 -6.36 1.95
CA ARG A 733 16.35 -7.60 1.82
C ARG A 733 15.61 -7.99 3.11
N ARG A 734 14.29 -8.06 2.99
CA ARG A 734 13.37 -8.75 3.91
C ARG A 734 13.77 -10.20 4.11
#